data_f14c59d0bdc9d1011470020e7f397d9b
#
_entry.id   f14c59d0bdc9d1011470020e7f397d9b
#
_cell.length_a   1.000
_cell.length_b   1.000
_cell.length_c   1.000
_cell.angle_alpha   90.00
_cell.angle_beta   90.00
_cell.angle_gamma   90.00
#
_symmetry.space_group_name_H-M   'P 1'
#
loop_
_entity.id
_entity.type
_entity.pdbx_description
1 polymer ?
#
loop_
_entity_poly.entity_id
_entity_poly.type
_entity_poly.pdbx_seq_one_letter_code
_entity_poly.pdbx_strand_id
1 'polypeptide(L)'
;MKERIKFYGKTDMINGYMLEKALPVLKRLTPSRTYSINDVLELYNVNKFITAQIFRKDFTNADKSLFNNENKKLINQIIGNTFAKIDEQILESYCEKIERDYIEDFLELFGKYNVYKKISPDAFVKFIESNHVPLVYILSHEKLVHSYDEKIRELLLSDDQSIEILINKYLKKSLSKPIILPKSLSNNDKEQIVKNYIASNFVHPGTLELIASFPVIGDFKISDETRLSAKERYESEIQKIFDKSKGAGFQTEMVAGISEDQSLPSTNSYEHGKLSISVSSKWIKDNLDYPTLLNNFIYIYNFVDLENRISFISKPNQMSTLERVFTSTDYKNIYVKNSFFDIYNNFAIVEMVSYCEYLNNNCNIRVEEILQWFFDKYLEDEFGVKDFIVNMPSPQSTYLEKCRTICSELESILKQYNTFAQSGVINHSLIEISSKPMDFSSIHSLIPNKYIYLEENNASCQSTLYWLFSDQTMLAYLPNREFNREYDCLYELLIKEKVNISEYEDYQITDIKMLINKNIIKADDCGFLSLYNLMEATVLLDLYKNGFASNTFLTDHGLKEAIAALQEKGWINTQSSLLSLQECDYFDFYLNKSKFTNGQDLRNTYLHGTQRKRGTDNDLHRVNYYRLLMFVVLIIIKINDELCYTDEKKEKGNT
;
A
#
# COMPACT_ATOMS: atom_id res chain seq x y z
N MET A 1 -3.82 36.64 15.92
CA MET A 1 -4.09 35.69 17.01
C MET A 1 -2.83 35.42 17.78
N LYS A 2 -2.88 35.33 19.11
CA LYS A 2 -1.69 34.98 19.91
C LYS A 2 -1.51 33.47 19.74
N GLU A 3 -0.41 33.09 19.13
CA GLU A 3 -0.10 31.68 18.91
C GLU A 3 0.13 30.98 20.26
N ARG A 4 -0.71 29.97 20.59
CA ARG A 4 -0.74 29.30 21.89
C ARG A 4 0.10 28.02 21.87
N ILE A 5 0.41 27.50 23.06
CA ILE A 5 1.23 26.30 23.24
C ILE A 5 0.37 25.07 22.94
N LYS A 6 0.82 24.24 21.99
CA LYS A 6 0.23 22.94 21.69
C LYS A 6 1.31 21.86 21.71
N PHE A 7 0.99 20.71 22.30
CA PHE A 7 1.83 19.51 22.31
C PHE A 7 1.29 18.51 21.30
N TYR A 8 2.03 18.29 20.22
CA TYR A 8 1.67 17.36 19.16
C TYR A 8 2.26 15.96 19.33
N GLY A 9 3.35 15.81 20.08
CA GLY A 9 4.01 14.54 20.34
C GLY A 9 5.45 14.73 20.84
N LYS A 10 6.10 13.65 21.30
CA LYS A 10 7.45 13.73 21.85
C LYS A 10 8.53 14.08 20.81
N THR A 11 8.34 13.66 19.59
CA THR A 11 9.32 13.77 18.48
C THR A 11 8.95 14.85 17.47
N ASP A 12 7.97 15.70 17.80
CA ASP A 12 7.52 16.73 16.87
C ASP A 12 8.55 17.88 16.78
N MET A 13 8.84 18.32 15.55
CA MET A 13 9.86 19.34 15.26
C MET A 13 9.54 20.71 15.89
N ILE A 14 8.25 21.03 16.06
CA ILE A 14 7.80 22.31 16.63
C ILE A 14 8.01 22.39 18.16
N ASN A 15 8.37 21.28 18.82
CA ASN A 15 8.53 21.20 20.26
C ASN A 15 9.50 22.25 20.79
N GLY A 16 10.61 22.53 20.12
CA GLY A 16 11.56 23.53 20.50
C GLY A 16 10.96 24.93 20.65
N TYR A 17 10.19 25.34 19.67
CA TYR A 17 9.47 26.61 19.66
C TYR A 17 8.35 26.67 20.72
N MET A 18 7.58 25.60 20.87
CA MET A 18 6.52 25.52 21.89
C MET A 18 7.07 25.52 23.31
N LEU A 19 8.21 24.88 23.57
CA LEU A 19 8.90 24.89 24.87
C LEU A 19 9.39 26.27 25.25
N GLU A 20 9.89 27.06 24.30
CA GLU A 20 10.29 28.45 24.53
C GLU A 20 9.09 29.28 25.01
N LYS A 21 7.93 29.13 24.40
CA LYS A 21 6.68 29.78 24.81
C LYS A 21 6.17 29.28 26.19
N ALA A 22 6.45 28.04 26.55
CA ALA A 22 6.02 27.47 27.82
C ALA A 22 6.73 28.08 29.04
N LEU A 23 7.98 28.54 28.90
CA LEU A 23 8.74 29.15 29.98
C LEU A 23 8.05 30.37 30.63
N PRO A 24 7.61 31.40 29.86
CA PRO A 24 6.90 32.54 30.43
C PRO A 24 5.57 32.16 31.08
N VAL A 25 4.89 31.12 30.59
CA VAL A 25 3.64 30.61 31.18
C VAL A 25 3.93 29.99 32.54
N LEU A 26 4.94 29.14 32.66
CA LEU A 26 5.35 28.53 33.91
C LEU A 26 5.86 29.57 34.92
N LYS A 27 6.61 30.60 34.52
CA LYS A 27 7.08 31.67 35.38
C LYS A 27 5.95 32.52 35.97
N ARG A 28 4.79 32.58 35.32
CA ARG A 28 3.61 33.36 35.75
C ARG A 28 2.51 32.48 36.34
N LEU A 29 2.78 31.20 36.56
CA LEU A 29 1.83 30.25 37.08
C LEU A 29 1.55 30.53 38.58
N THR A 30 0.30 30.91 38.91
CA THR A 30 -0.12 31.13 40.30
C THR A 30 -1.54 30.63 40.53
N PRO A 31 -1.88 30.09 41.71
CA PRO A 31 -3.23 29.61 42.03
C PRO A 31 -4.29 30.70 42.07
N SER A 32 -3.89 31.96 42.37
CA SER A 32 -4.80 33.10 42.58
C SER A 32 -5.24 33.78 41.29
N ARG A 33 -4.65 33.43 40.15
CA ARG A 33 -4.99 34.04 38.86
C ARG A 33 -6.27 33.43 38.30
N THR A 34 -7.11 34.26 37.67
CA THR A 34 -8.24 33.81 36.87
C THR A 34 -7.73 33.41 35.49
N TYR A 35 -8.03 32.20 35.07
CA TYR A 35 -7.65 31.61 33.77
C TYR A 35 -8.89 31.50 32.91
N SER A 36 -8.83 31.94 31.65
CA SER A 36 -9.82 31.62 30.63
C SER A 36 -9.78 30.14 30.28
N ILE A 37 -10.82 29.61 29.63
CA ILE A 37 -10.83 28.20 29.21
C ILE A 37 -9.63 27.88 28.30
N ASN A 38 -9.26 28.76 27.37
CA ASN A 38 -8.10 28.57 26.52
C ASN A 38 -6.78 28.63 27.28
N ASP A 39 -6.66 29.45 28.36
CA ASP A 39 -5.47 29.42 29.22
C ASP A 39 -5.37 28.11 29.97
N VAL A 40 -6.50 27.53 30.42
CA VAL A 40 -6.51 26.21 31.09
C VAL A 40 -6.10 25.09 30.12
N LEU A 41 -6.55 25.14 28.87
CA LEU A 41 -6.17 24.17 27.83
C LEU A 41 -4.70 24.34 27.41
N GLU A 42 -4.19 25.57 27.39
CA GLU A 42 -2.77 25.86 27.21
C GLU A 42 -1.93 25.25 28.33
N LEU A 43 -2.36 25.44 29.59
CA LEU A 43 -1.72 24.80 30.75
C LEU A 43 -1.75 23.26 30.64
N TYR A 44 -2.82 22.69 30.12
CA TYR A 44 -2.88 21.25 29.87
C TYR A 44 -1.81 20.77 28.89
N ASN A 45 -1.54 21.53 27.83
CA ASN A 45 -0.47 21.24 26.89
C ASN A 45 0.92 21.42 27.52
N VAL A 46 1.12 22.45 28.34
CA VAL A 46 2.34 22.61 29.15
C VAL A 46 2.55 21.41 30.08
N ASN A 47 1.49 20.89 30.68
CA ASN A 47 1.54 19.68 31.52
C ASN A 47 1.96 18.43 30.72
N LYS A 48 1.55 18.33 29.45
CA LYS A 48 2.03 17.25 28.56
C LYS A 48 3.54 17.34 28.32
N PHE A 49 4.12 18.55 28.13
CA PHE A 49 5.56 18.75 28.05
C PHE A 49 6.28 18.37 29.35
N ILE A 50 5.77 18.76 30.53
CA ILE A 50 6.33 18.36 31.82
C ILE A 50 6.34 16.83 31.95
N THR A 51 5.27 16.18 31.52
CA THR A 51 5.15 14.71 31.59
C THR A 51 6.09 14.01 30.63
N ALA A 52 6.30 14.58 29.45
CA ALA A 52 7.16 14.03 28.39
C ALA A 52 8.66 14.19 28.71
N GLN A 53 9.04 15.10 29.63
CA GLN A 53 10.43 15.44 30.00
C GLN A 53 11.29 15.80 28.78
N ILE A 54 10.75 16.63 27.89
CA ILE A 54 11.43 17.12 26.70
C ILE A 54 11.97 18.52 27.02
N PHE A 55 13.22 18.78 26.63
CA PHE A 55 13.88 20.06 26.86
C PHE A 55 14.66 20.49 25.61
N ARG A 56 14.77 21.80 25.43
CA ARG A 56 15.71 22.38 24.46
C ARG A 56 17.14 22.25 24.99
N LYS A 57 18.12 22.18 24.11
CA LYS A 57 19.54 22.10 24.47
C LYS A 57 20.04 23.37 25.18
N ASP A 58 19.54 24.52 24.76
CA ASP A 58 19.89 25.85 25.30
C ASP A 58 19.20 26.20 26.63
N PHE A 59 18.30 25.34 27.15
CA PHE A 59 17.68 25.55 28.45
C PHE A 59 18.68 25.43 29.57
N THR A 60 18.73 26.47 30.40
CA THR A 60 19.50 26.47 31.67
C THR A 60 18.93 25.47 32.69
N ASN A 61 19.72 25.13 33.68
CA ASN A 61 19.22 24.32 34.80
C ASN A 61 18.02 24.98 35.52
N ALA A 62 17.99 26.31 35.58
CA ALA A 62 16.88 27.06 36.13
C ALA A 62 15.62 26.92 35.27
N ASP A 63 15.74 26.95 33.91
CA ASP A 63 14.61 26.75 33.01
C ASP A 63 14.06 25.30 33.10
N LYS A 64 14.95 24.32 33.10
CA LYS A 64 14.56 22.90 33.26
C LYS A 64 13.87 22.64 34.64
N SER A 65 14.29 23.36 35.69
CA SER A 65 13.68 23.22 37.00
C SER A 65 12.22 23.70 37.06
N LEU A 66 11.75 24.49 36.11
CA LEU A 66 10.33 24.87 36.02
C LEU A 66 9.42 23.72 35.55
N PHE A 67 9.96 22.74 34.82
CA PHE A 67 9.21 21.58 34.36
C PHE A 67 9.19 20.46 35.43
N ASN A 68 8.84 20.83 36.66
CA ASN A 68 8.88 19.94 37.81
C ASN A 68 7.49 19.41 38.23
N ASN A 69 7.49 18.48 39.20
CA ASN A 69 6.28 17.88 39.70
C ASN A 69 5.38 18.86 40.51
N GLU A 70 5.93 19.93 41.07
CA GLU A 70 5.15 20.92 41.82
C GLU A 70 4.29 21.74 40.85
N ASN A 71 4.87 22.27 39.78
CA ASN A 71 4.14 22.95 38.72
C ASN A 71 3.12 22.03 38.07
N LYS A 72 3.49 20.75 37.87
CA LYS A 72 2.54 19.73 37.34
C LYS A 72 1.33 19.57 38.26
N LYS A 73 1.52 19.48 39.58
CA LYS A 73 0.44 19.38 40.57
C LYS A 73 -0.45 20.63 40.54
N LEU A 74 0.17 21.81 40.53
CA LEU A 74 -0.55 23.08 40.50
C LEU A 74 -1.40 23.23 39.23
N ILE A 75 -0.85 22.89 38.05
CA ILE A 75 -1.60 22.88 36.79
C ILE A 75 -2.78 21.92 36.89
N ASN A 76 -2.59 20.70 37.36
CA ASN A 76 -3.67 19.73 37.53
C ASN A 76 -4.77 20.22 38.46
N GLN A 77 -4.42 20.95 39.55
CA GLN A 77 -5.38 21.56 40.45
C GLN A 77 -6.19 22.65 39.76
N ILE A 78 -5.56 23.53 38.97
CA ILE A 78 -6.24 24.57 38.20
C ILE A 78 -7.22 23.95 37.21
N ILE A 79 -6.77 22.94 36.45
CA ILE A 79 -7.60 22.21 35.48
C ILE A 79 -8.79 21.55 36.19
N GLY A 80 -8.53 20.80 37.25
CA GLY A 80 -9.57 20.12 38.03
C GLY A 80 -10.62 21.07 38.60
N ASN A 81 -10.20 22.19 39.17
CA ASN A 81 -11.10 23.20 39.72
C ASN A 81 -11.95 23.88 38.65
N THR A 82 -11.41 24.07 37.43
CA THR A 82 -12.14 24.64 36.30
C THR A 82 -13.20 23.66 35.78
N PHE A 83 -12.78 22.43 35.50
CA PHE A 83 -13.71 21.43 34.95
C PHE A 83 -14.77 20.96 35.96
N ALA A 84 -14.47 20.98 37.28
CA ALA A 84 -15.46 20.67 38.31
C ALA A 84 -16.62 21.66 38.36
N LYS A 85 -16.40 22.91 37.95
CA LYS A 85 -17.41 23.98 37.96
C LYS A 85 -18.27 24.02 36.70
N ILE A 86 -17.90 23.30 35.64
CA ILE A 86 -18.64 23.32 34.40
C ILE A 86 -20.03 22.72 34.61
N ASP A 87 -21.04 23.52 34.33
CA ASP A 87 -22.47 23.22 34.19
C ASP A 87 -22.93 23.65 32.79
N GLU A 88 -24.23 23.56 32.52
CA GLU A 88 -24.77 23.90 31.20
C GLU A 88 -24.59 25.40 30.86
N GLN A 89 -24.72 26.31 31.84
CA GLN A 89 -24.56 27.74 31.62
C GLN A 89 -23.10 28.09 31.28
N ILE A 90 -22.17 27.49 32.01
CA ILE A 90 -20.73 27.66 31.74
C ILE A 90 -20.36 27.05 30.41
N LEU A 91 -20.89 25.86 30.08
CA LEU A 91 -20.64 25.20 28.78
C LEU A 91 -21.19 26.08 27.63
N GLU A 92 -22.37 26.61 27.75
CA GLU A 92 -22.94 27.55 26.77
C GLU A 92 -22.04 28.78 26.61
N SER A 93 -21.48 29.31 27.70
CA SER A 93 -20.55 30.44 27.65
C SER A 93 -19.24 30.12 26.89
N TYR A 94 -18.94 28.86 26.65
CA TYR A 94 -17.74 28.39 25.91
C TYR A 94 -18.04 28.16 24.40
N CYS A 95 -19.32 28.25 23.97
CA CYS A 95 -19.63 28.17 22.56
C CYS A 95 -18.90 29.27 21.79
N GLU A 96 -18.30 28.93 20.66
CA GLU A 96 -17.50 29.81 19.80
C GLU A 96 -16.21 30.41 20.45
N LYS A 97 -15.92 30.10 21.72
CA LYS A 97 -14.77 30.66 22.43
C LYS A 97 -13.56 29.76 22.54
N ILE A 98 -13.75 28.44 22.42
CA ILE A 98 -12.62 27.49 22.47
C ILE A 98 -11.88 27.54 21.14
N GLU A 99 -10.57 27.76 21.20
CA GLU A 99 -9.73 27.76 20.01
C GLU A 99 -9.73 26.34 19.38
N ARG A 100 -9.82 26.28 18.06
CA ARG A 100 -10.01 25.05 17.30
C ARG A 100 -8.99 23.97 17.66
N ASP A 101 -7.73 24.35 17.87
CA ASP A 101 -6.63 23.43 18.22
C ASP A 101 -6.82 22.80 19.60
N TYR A 102 -7.66 23.37 20.45
CA TYR A 102 -7.89 22.90 21.81
C TYR A 102 -9.18 22.11 22.02
N ILE A 103 -10.03 22.01 21.01
CA ILE A 103 -11.32 21.31 21.12
C ILE A 103 -11.13 19.85 21.55
N GLU A 104 -10.15 19.16 20.98
CA GLU A 104 -9.85 17.77 21.34
C GLU A 104 -9.36 17.64 22.79
N ASP A 105 -8.46 18.53 23.22
CA ASP A 105 -8.00 18.58 24.62
C ASP A 105 -9.16 18.86 25.59
N PHE A 106 -10.11 19.73 25.19
CA PHE A 106 -11.30 19.98 25.96
C PHE A 106 -12.17 18.74 26.14
N LEU A 107 -12.45 17.99 25.08
CA LEU A 107 -13.24 16.76 25.12
C LEU A 107 -12.56 15.69 25.96
N GLU A 108 -11.24 15.55 25.87
CA GLU A 108 -10.44 14.64 26.71
C GLU A 108 -10.65 14.96 28.20
N LEU A 109 -10.51 16.24 28.59
CA LEU A 109 -10.70 16.68 29.94
C LEU A 109 -12.18 16.61 30.40
N PHE A 110 -13.11 16.91 29.50
CA PHE A 110 -14.56 16.80 29.74
C PHE A 110 -14.94 15.34 30.10
N GLY A 111 -14.39 14.35 29.39
CA GLY A 111 -14.54 12.94 29.73
C GLY A 111 -13.80 12.52 30.99
N LYS A 112 -12.57 13.00 31.20
CA LYS A 112 -11.72 12.70 32.34
C LYS A 112 -12.33 13.17 33.68
N TYR A 113 -12.89 14.37 33.70
CA TYR A 113 -13.51 14.96 34.90
C TYR A 113 -15.00 14.64 35.01
N ASN A 114 -15.55 13.75 34.19
CA ASN A 114 -16.96 13.32 34.19
C ASN A 114 -17.97 14.47 34.06
N VAL A 115 -17.61 15.54 33.36
CA VAL A 115 -18.49 16.71 33.15
C VAL A 115 -19.78 16.30 32.42
N TYR A 116 -19.70 15.34 31.51
CA TYR A 116 -20.83 14.78 30.77
C TYR A 116 -22.00 14.34 31.65
N LYS A 117 -21.77 14.00 32.93
CA LYS A 117 -22.85 13.62 33.86
C LYS A 117 -23.75 14.78 34.28
N LYS A 118 -23.32 16.03 34.06
CA LYS A 118 -24.01 17.24 34.48
C LYS A 118 -24.62 18.01 33.32
N ILE A 119 -24.35 17.57 32.08
CA ILE A 119 -24.75 18.23 30.84
C ILE A 119 -25.83 17.42 30.16
N SER A 120 -26.93 18.05 29.83
CA SER A 120 -28.00 17.40 29.05
C SER A 120 -27.54 17.10 27.61
N PRO A 121 -28.14 16.10 26.95
CA PRO A 121 -27.82 15.78 25.57
C PRO A 121 -28.00 16.98 24.61
N ASP A 122 -29.02 17.79 24.79
CA ASP A 122 -29.30 18.95 23.92
C ASP A 122 -28.27 20.07 24.13
N ALA A 123 -27.84 20.35 25.38
CA ALA A 123 -26.77 21.29 25.66
C ALA A 123 -25.42 20.84 25.07
N PHE A 124 -25.17 19.53 25.10
CA PHE A 124 -23.97 18.95 24.48
C PHE A 124 -23.99 19.11 22.95
N VAL A 125 -25.10 18.79 22.28
CA VAL A 125 -25.25 18.97 20.83
C VAL A 125 -25.08 20.45 20.44
N LYS A 126 -25.70 21.38 21.17
CA LYS A 126 -25.53 22.82 20.95
C LYS A 126 -24.07 23.25 21.01
N PHE A 127 -23.33 22.72 21.99
CA PHE A 127 -21.88 22.97 22.11
C PHE A 127 -21.10 22.42 20.92
N ILE A 128 -21.40 21.19 20.47
CA ILE A 128 -20.74 20.53 19.32
C ILE A 128 -20.95 21.34 18.04
N GLU A 129 -22.19 21.72 17.75
CA GLU A 129 -22.57 22.49 16.55
C GLU A 129 -21.93 23.88 16.56
N SER A 130 -22.04 24.62 17.69
CA SER A 130 -21.50 25.97 17.81
C SER A 130 -19.98 26.05 17.69
N ASN A 131 -19.26 25.00 18.09
CA ASN A 131 -17.80 24.95 17.96
C ASN A 131 -17.33 24.17 16.73
N HIS A 132 -18.24 23.74 15.85
CA HIS A 132 -17.95 22.93 14.66
C HIS A 132 -17.03 21.73 14.98
N VAL A 133 -17.37 20.98 16.05
CA VAL A 133 -16.55 19.88 16.54
C VAL A 133 -16.61 18.69 15.57
N PRO A 134 -15.49 18.22 15.03
CA PRO A 134 -15.47 17.02 14.20
C PRO A 134 -15.96 15.80 15.00
N LEU A 135 -16.92 15.05 14.47
CA LEU A 135 -17.51 13.88 15.15
C LEU A 135 -16.45 12.84 15.52
N VAL A 136 -15.40 12.70 14.73
CA VAL A 136 -14.29 11.76 15.02
C VAL A 136 -13.63 12.02 16.37
N TYR A 137 -13.60 13.28 16.85
CA TYR A 137 -13.05 13.58 18.18
C TYR A 137 -13.95 13.05 19.30
N ILE A 138 -15.26 13.15 19.14
CA ILE A 138 -16.23 12.63 20.12
C ILE A 138 -16.19 11.11 20.14
N LEU A 139 -16.13 10.48 18.95
CA LEU A 139 -16.13 9.04 18.77
C LEU A 139 -14.88 8.34 19.30
N SER A 140 -13.82 9.09 19.64
CA SER A 140 -12.64 8.54 20.33
C SER A 140 -12.83 8.40 21.85
N HIS A 141 -13.94 8.90 22.41
CA HIS A 141 -14.21 8.91 23.86
C HIS A 141 -15.42 8.06 24.22
N GLU A 142 -15.19 6.80 24.62
CA GLU A 142 -16.24 5.83 24.95
C GLU A 142 -17.32 6.37 25.90
N LYS A 143 -16.90 7.09 26.95
CA LYS A 143 -17.83 7.65 27.95
C LYS A 143 -18.80 8.66 27.34
N LEU A 144 -18.34 9.48 26.41
CA LEU A 144 -19.17 10.47 25.72
C LEU A 144 -20.14 9.79 24.77
N VAL A 145 -19.64 8.83 23.99
CA VAL A 145 -20.48 8.05 23.05
C VAL A 145 -21.60 7.34 23.80
N HIS A 146 -21.31 6.67 24.93
CA HIS A 146 -22.36 5.99 25.69
C HIS A 146 -23.32 6.92 26.39
N SER A 147 -22.87 8.12 26.83
CA SER A 147 -23.74 9.07 27.53
C SER A 147 -24.67 9.82 26.61
N TYR A 148 -24.27 10.02 25.36
CA TYR A 148 -25.03 10.80 24.36
C TYR A 148 -25.39 9.94 23.13
N ASP A 149 -25.57 8.63 23.34
CA ASP A 149 -25.71 7.61 22.29
C ASP A 149 -26.69 8.01 21.17
N GLU A 150 -27.95 8.31 21.53
CA GLU A 150 -29.00 8.66 20.55
C GLU A 150 -28.67 9.99 19.81
N LYS A 151 -28.15 10.99 20.52
CA LYS A 151 -27.81 12.27 19.90
C LYS A 151 -26.62 12.17 18.94
N ILE A 152 -25.63 11.37 19.28
CA ILE A 152 -24.49 11.13 18.39
C ILE A 152 -24.95 10.32 17.16
N ARG A 153 -25.89 9.38 17.32
CA ARG A 153 -26.53 8.70 16.19
C ARG A 153 -27.25 9.71 15.27
N GLU A 154 -28.04 10.64 15.83
CA GLU A 154 -28.72 11.69 15.05
C GLU A 154 -27.72 12.55 14.27
N LEU A 155 -26.62 12.98 14.91
CA LEU A 155 -25.54 13.75 14.27
C LEU A 155 -24.87 12.97 13.14
N LEU A 156 -24.58 11.67 13.33
CA LEU A 156 -23.99 10.82 12.29
C LEU A 156 -24.92 10.67 11.07
N LEU A 157 -26.24 10.60 11.27
CA LEU A 157 -27.20 10.49 10.18
C LEU A 157 -27.38 11.80 9.39
N SER A 158 -27.13 12.94 10.02
CA SER A 158 -27.28 14.28 9.41
C SER A 158 -26.02 14.81 8.75
N ASP A 159 -24.83 14.21 9.03
CA ASP A 159 -23.55 14.68 8.53
C ASP A 159 -23.10 13.84 7.32
N ASP A 160 -22.98 14.48 6.15
CA ASP A 160 -22.54 13.85 4.90
C ASP A 160 -21.11 13.28 4.98
N GLN A 161 -20.27 13.75 5.92
CA GLN A 161 -18.91 13.26 6.14
C GLN A 161 -18.87 11.97 7.00
N SER A 162 -19.99 11.54 7.56
CA SER A 162 -20.08 10.34 8.39
C SER A 162 -19.66 9.06 7.66
N ILE A 163 -19.72 9.04 6.34
CA ILE A 163 -19.21 7.92 5.53
C ILE A 163 -17.72 7.67 5.75
N GLU A 164 -16.90 8.72 5.87
CA GLU A 164 -15.47 8.57 6.11
C GLU A 164 -15.19 7.93 7.47
N ILE A 165 -16.01 8.23 8.46
CA ILE A 165 -15.93 7.61 9.80
C ILE A 165 -16.19 6.11 9.69
N LEU A 166 -17.23 5.70 8.94
CA LEU A 166 -17.54 4.28 8.72
C LEU A 166 -16.41 3.57 7.95
N ILE A 167 -15.94 4.15 6.85
CA ILE A 167 -14.84 3.60 6.06
C ILE A 167 -13.59 3.45 6.92
N ASN A 168 -13.20 4.48 7.66
CA ASN A 168 -12.03 4.42 8.53
C ASN A 168 -12.17 3.34 9.61
N LYS A 169 -13.33 3.23 10.27
CA LYS A 169 -13.57 2.22 11.30
C LYS A 169 -13.43 0.79 10.78
N TYR A 170 -14.01 0.50 9.62
CA TYR A 170 -14.12 -0.87 9.14
C TYR A 170 -12.98 -1.28 8.20
N LEU A 171 -12.50 -0.38 7.35
CA LEU A 171 -11.52 -0.71 6.32
C LEU A 171 -10.09 -0.30 6.67
N LYS A 172 -9.86 0.74 7.51
CA LYS A 172 -8.50 1.20 7.77
C LYS A 172 -7.66 0.15 8.52
N LYS A 173 -6.40 -0.05 8.11
CA LYS A 173 -5.48 -1.02 8.71
C LYS A 173 -5.14 -0.66 10.16
N SER A 174 -4.88 0.62 10.41
CA SER A 174 -4.59 1.15 11.74
C SER A 174 -5.27 2.51 11.94
N LEU A 175 -5.75 2.74 13.14
CA LEU A 175 -6.32 4.02 13.53
C LEU A 175 -5.42 4.65 14.59
N SER A 176 -5.12 5.94 14.47
CA SER A 176 -4.40 6.70 15.51
C SER A 176 -5.18 6.73 16.83
N LYS A 177 -6.51 6.76 16.75
CA LYS A 177 -7.45 6.66 17.88
C LYS A 177 -8.60 5.71 17.52
N PRO A 178 -9.16 4.98 18.51
CA PRO A 178 -10.28 4.09 18.25
C PRO A 178 -11.53 4.92 17.84
N ILE A 179 -12.32 4.38 16.92
CA ILE A 179 -13.64 4.92 16.57
C ILE A 179 -14.69 4.05 17.25
N ILE A 180 -15.42 4.61 18.19
CA ILE A 180 -16.48 3.96 18.96
C ILE A 180 -17.80 4.48 18.42
N LEU A 181 -18.62 3.61 17.84
CA LEU A 181 -19.94 4.00 17.31
C LEU A 181 -21.02 3.86 18.40
N PRO A 182 -22.08 4.69 18.36
CA PRO A 182 -23.26 4.54 19.22
C PRO A 182 -23.86 3.12 19.12
N LYS A 183 -24.33 2.58 20.22
CA LYS A 183 -24.99 1.27 20.21
C LYS A 183 -26.35 1.31 19.52
N SER A 184 -27.01 2.47 19.55
CA SER A 184 -28.27 2.74 18.84
C SER A 184 -28.10 2.80 17.32
N LEU A 185 -26.86 2.96 16.80
CA LEU A 185 -26.60 3.03 15.35
C LEU A 185 -26.73 1.65 14.70
N SER A 186 -27.91 1.38 14.15
CA SER A 186 -28.23 0.12 13.49
C SER A 186 -27.50 -0.07 12.15
N ASN A 187 -27.53 -1.28 11.59
CA ASN A 187 -27.00 -1.51 10.24
C ASN A 187 -27.78 -0.73 9.17
N ASN A 188 -29.09 -0.57 9.36
CA ASN A 188 -29.91 0.24 8.46
C ASN A 188 -29.51 1.72 8.50
N ASP A 189 -29.17 2.25 9.68
CA ASP A 189 -28.67 3.61 9.81
C ASP A 189 -27.34 3.79 9.10
N LYS A 190 -26.41 2.82 9.26
CA LYS A 190 -25.11 2.84 8.56
C LYS A 190 -25.32 2.80 7.04
N GLU A 191 -26.21 1.96 6.54
CA GLU A 191 -26.54 1.92 5.11
C GLU A 191 -27.22 3.23 4.63
N GLN A 192 -28.03 3.87 5.48
CA GLN A 192 -28.61 5.17 5.15
C GLN A 192 -27.55 6.25 5.01
N ILE A 193 -26.53 6.28 5.88
CA ILE A 193 -25.35 7.17 5.74
C ILE A 193 -24.68 6.98 4.38
N VAL A 194 -24.50 5.73 3.96
CA VAL A 194 -23.92 5.40 2.63
C VAL A 194 -24.79 5.93 1.50
N LYS A 195 -26.11 5.71 1.56
CA LYS A 195 -27.08 6.20 0.55
C LYS A 195 -27.12 7.73 0.47
N ASN A 196 -27.10 8.40 1.61
CA ASN A 196 -27.05 9.86 1.68
C ASN A 196 -25.78 10.40 0.98
N TYR A 197 -24.63 9.78 1.26
CA TYR A 197 -23.39 10.16 0.60
C TYR A 197 -23.43 9.96 -0.91
N ILE A 198 -23.90 8.80 -1.41
CA ILE A 198 -24.02 8.53 -2.86
C ILE A 198 -24.92 9.59 -3.55
N ALA A 199 -25.95 10.06 -2.86
CA ALA A 199 -26.88 11.05 -3.36
C ALA A 199 -26.37 12.50 -3.23
N SER A 200 -25.32 12.74 -2.44
CA SER A 200 -24.82 14.09 -2.18
C SER A 200 -24.17 14.73 -3.42
N ASN A 201 -24.06 16.08 -3.40
CA ASN A 201 -23.43 16.82 -4.49
C ASN A 201 -21.89 16.75 -4.46
N PHE A 202 -21.33 16.42 -3.32
CA PHE A 202 -19.89 16.39 -3.08
C PHE A 202 -19.45 14.95 -2.76
N VAL A 203 -19.13 14.20 -3.80
CA VAL A 203 -18.64 12.83 -3.68
C VAL A 203 -17.22 12.72 -4.21
N HIS A 204 -16.39 11.94 -3.52
CA HIS A 204 -15.05 11.64 -3.97
C HIS A 204 -15.03 10.28 -4.68
N PRO A 205 -14.49 10.15 -5.91
CA PRO A 205 -14.50 8.90 -6.64
C PRO A 205 -13.87 7.72 -5.87
N GLY A 206 -12.75 7.94 -5.18
CA GLY A 206 -12.11 6.90 -4.38
C GLY A 206 -13.01 6.36 -3.25
N THR A 207 -13.80 7.21 -2.62
CA THR A 207 -14.79 6.80 -1.60
C THR A 207 -15.92 5.97 -2.23
N LEU A 208 -16.39 6.36 -3.41
CA LEU A 208 -17.42 5.60 -4.14
C LEU A 208 -16.89 4.21 -4.57
N GLU A 209 -15.63 4.11 -4.99
CA GLU A 209 -14.97 2.84 -5.30
C GLU A 209 -14.90 1.92 -4.06
N LEU A 210 -14.52 2.48 -2.90
CA LEU A 210 -14.50 1.74 -1.64
C LEU A 210 -15.89 1.23 -1.24
N ILE A 211 -16.94 2.05 -1.40
CA ILE A 211 -18.32 1.65 -1.14
C ILE A 211 -18.76 0.54 -2.10
N ALA A 212 -18.51 0.71 -3.40
CA ALA A 212 -18.88 -0.28 -4.43
C ALA A 212 -18.24 -1.66 -4.19
N SER A 213 -17.04 -1.65 -3.62
CA SER A 213 -16.26 -2.85 -3.31
C SER A 213 -16.33 -3.27 -1.83
N PHE A 214 -17.19 -2.64 -1.02
CA PHE A 214 -17.22 -2.86 0.42
C PHE A 214 -17.53 -4.32 0.78
N PRO A 215 -16.67 -5.00 1.55
CA PRO A 215 -16.90 -6.37 1.98
C PRO A 215 -17.89 -6.43 3.14
N VAL A 216 -18.39 -7.61 3.46
CA VAL A 216 -19.14 -7.85 4.70
C VAL A 216 -18.15 -7.90 5.85
N ILE A 217 -18.21 -6.95 6.79
CA ILE A 217 -17.31 -6.88 7.95
C ILE A 217 -18.11 -6.79 9.24
N GLY A 218 -18.03 -7.81 10.07
CA GLY A 218 -18.67 -7.83 11.38
C GLY A 218 -20.17 -7.55 11.29
N ASP A 219 -20.59 -6.46 11.95
CA ASP A 219 -21.97 -5.99 12.02
C ASP A 219 -22.36 -5.01 10.90
N PHE A 220 -21.48 -4.77 9.92
CA PHE A 220 -21.75 -3.84 8.82
C PHE A 220 -21.78 -4.56 7.47
N LYS A 221 -22.93 -4.49 6.84
CA LYS A 221 -23.18 -5.00 5.49
C LYS A 221 -23.91 -3.94 4.67
N ILE A 222 -23.39 -3.65 3.49
CA ILE A 222 -24.04 -2.79 2.48
C ILE A 222 -24.74 -3.71 1.48
N SER A 223 -26.00 -3.39 1.12
CA SER A 223 -26.77 -4.13 0.14
C SER A 223 -26.13 -4.07 -1.25
N ASP A 224 -26.36 -5.11 -2.08
CA ASP A 224 -25.84 -5.15 -3.45
C ASP A 224 -26.39 -4.01 -4.32
N GLU A 225 -27.65 -3.59 -4.06
CA GLU A 225 -28.27 -2.45 -4.73
C GLU A 225 -27.54 -1.13 -4.41
N THR A 226 -27.21 -0.89 -3.14
CA THR A 226 -26.44 0.30 -2.72
C THR A 226 -25.03 0.28 -3.29
N ARG A 227 -24.39 -0.88 -3.32
CA ARG A 227 -23.07 -1.06 -3.94
C ARG A 227 -23.09 -0.80 -5.45
N LEU A 228 -24.14 -1.26 -6.15
CA LEU A 228 -24.33 -0.97 -7.57
C LEU A 228 -24.52 0.52 -7.82
N SER A 229 -25.37 1.19 -7.04
CA SER A 229 -25.59 2.65 -7.13
C SER A 229 -24.29 3.44 -6.92
N ALA A 230 -23.44 3.01 -5.96
CA ALA A 230 -22.12 3.62 -5.75
C ALA A 230 -21.22 3.45 -6.98
N LYS A 231 -21.25 2.27 -7.61
CA LYS A 231 -20.46 1.99 -8.82
C LYS A 231 -20.91 2.82 -10.02
N GLU A 232 -22.21 2.92 -10.27
CA GLU A 232 -22.76 3.75 -11.34
C GLU A 232 -22.43 5.23 -11.12
N ARG A 233 -22.50 5.71 -9.88
CA ARG A 233 -22.09 7.06 -9.52
C ARG A 233 -20.60 7.29 -9.74
N TYR A 234 -19.75 6.35 -9.35
CA TYR A 234 -18.31 6.37 -9.62
C TYR A 234 -18.02 6.51 -11.10
N GLU A 235 -18.61 5.65 -11.95
CA GLU A 235 -18.41 5.68 -13.39
C GLU A 235 -18.81 7.04 -13.99
N SER A 236 -19.92 7.64 -13.50
CA SER A 236 -20.36 8.97 -13.89
C SER A 236 -19.39 10.08 -13.49
N GLU A 237 -18.86 10.05 -12.24
CA GLU A 237 -17.89 11.06 -11.76
C GLU A 237 -16.56 10.96 -12.50
N ILE A 238 -16.07 9.75 -12.77
CA ILE A 238 -14.87 9.54 -13.58
C ILE A 238 -15.04 10.09 -15.01
N GLN A 239 -16.19 9.86 -15.65
CA GLN A 239 -16.47 10.44 -16.95
C GLN A 239 -16.43 11.98 -16.93
N LYS A 240 -16.96 12.62 -15.89
CA LYS A 240 -16.91 14.08 -15.75
C LYS A 240 -15.47 14.61 -15.60
N ILE A 241 -14.61 13.89 -14.88
CA ILE A 241 -13.20 14.29 -14.68
C ILE A 241 -12.43 14.18 -16.00
N PHE A 242 -12.67 13.13 -16.77
CA PHE A 242 -12.00 12.88 -18.05
C PHE A 242 -12.74 13.47 -19.27
N ASP A 243 -13.77 14.30 -19.06
CA ASP A 243 -14.43 15.00 -20.16
C ASP A 243 -13.43 15.93 -20.86
N LYS A 244 -13.10 15.59 -22.10
CA LYS A 244 -12.11 16.28 -22.95
C LYS A 244 -12.40 17.77 -23.14
N SER A 245 -13.64 18.19 -22.94
CA SER A 245 -14.04 19.61 -23.05
C SER A 245 -13.50 20.49 -21.94
N LYS A 246 -13.05 19.91 -20.81
CA LYS A 246 -12.59 20.63 -19.60
C LYS A 246 -11.07 20.60 -19.34
N GLY A 247 -10.30 19.96 -20.19
CA GLY A 247 -8.86 20.21 -20.37
C GLY A 247 -7.89 19.73 -19.29
N ALA A 248 -8.25 18.81 -18.40
CA ALA A 248 -7.38 18.36 -17.32
C ALA A 248 -7.16 16.83 -17.29
N GLY A 249 -6.54 16.27 -18.31
CA GLY A 249 -6.19 14.85 -18.32
C GLY A 249 -4.81 14.59 -18.91
N PHE A 250 -3.98 13.80 -18.23
CA PHE A 250 -2.81 13.20 -18.88
C PHE A 250 -3.28 12.10 -19.81
N GLN A 251 -3.03 12.26 -21.10
CA GLN A 251 -3.30 11.22 -22.09
C GLN A 251 -2.00 10.47 -22.35
N THR A 252 -1.98 9.15 -22.08
CA THR A 252 -0.87 8.27 -22.45
C THR A 252 -1.24 7.52 -23.71
N GLU A 253 -0.44 7.67 -24.75
CA GLU A 253 -0.54 6.87 -25.98
C GLU A 253 0.33 5.63 -25.83
N MET A 254 -0.19 4.46 -26.21
CA MET A 254 0.53 3.18 -26.14
C MET A 254 0.57 2.57 -27.55
N VAL A 255 1.78 2.32 -28.05
CA VAL A 255 2.00 1.78 -29.38
C VAL A 255 2.99 0.62 -29.34
N ALA A 256 2.56 -0.55 -29.78
CA ALA A 256 3.44 -1.67 -30.07
C ALA A 256 3.39 -1.98 -31.56
N GLY A 257 4.53 -1.89 -32.23
CA GLY A 257 4.65 -2.07 -33.69
C GLY A 257 5.73 -3.06 -34.06
N ILE A 258 5.58 -3.63 -35.26
CA ILE A 258 6.60 -4.48 -35.91
C ILE A 258 7.14 -3.70 -37.12
N SER A 259 8.47 -3.48 -37.14
CA SER A 259 9.16 -2.70 -38.18
C SER A 259 9.98 -3.58 -39.11
N GLU A 260 9.96 -3.27 -40.40
CA GLU A 260 10.77 -3.97 -41.42
C GLU A 260 12.20 -3.41 -41.50
N ASP A 261 12.39 -2.14 -41.17
CA ASP A 261 13.65 -1.42 -41.38
C ASP A 261 14.53 -1.33 -40.12
N GLN A 262 14.17 -2.04 -39.07
CA GLN A 262 14.88 -1.99 -37.80
C GLN A 262 16.02 -3.00 -37.70
N SER A 263 17.22 -2.53 -37.33
CA SER A 263 18.42 -3.37 -37.17
C SER A 263 18.50 -4.08 -35.80
N LEU A 264 18.01 -3.42 -34.75
CA LEU A 264 17.97 -3.99 -33.39
C LEU A 264 16.74 -4.89 -33.21
N PRO A 265 16.80 -5.96 -32.43
CA PRO A 265 15.64 -6.81 -32.15
C PRO A 265 14.44 -6.03 -31.63
N SER A 266 14.64 -5.08 -30.71
CA SER A 266 13.62 -4.17 -30.24
C SER A 266 14.19 -2.78 -29.90
N THR A 267 13.31 -1.77 -29.91
CA THR A 267 13.58 -0.41 -29.40
C THR A 267 12.39 0.08 -28.61
N ASN A 268 12.64 0.61 -27.42
CA ASN A 268 11.62 1.17 -26.54
C ASN A 268 11.83 2.67 -26.41
N SER A 269 10.75 3.44 -26.40
CA SER A 269 10.81 4.88 -26.12
C SER A 269 9.62 5.34 -25.30
N TYR A 270 9.87 6.39 -24.48
CA TYR A 270 8.83 7.15 -23.81
C TYR A 270 9.06 8.63 -24.08
N GLU A 271 8.24 9.21 -24.91
CA GLU A 271 8.35 10.61 -25.31
C GLU A 271 6.97 11.27 -25.32
N HIS A 272 6.87 12.46 -24.72
CA HIS A 272 5.65 13.29 -24.72
C HIS A 272 4.36 12.55 -24.30
N GLY A 273 4.45 11.62 -23.33
CA GLY A 273 3.32 10.82 -22.89
C GLY A 273 3.00 9.62 -23.80
N LYS A 274 3.85 9.34 -24.80
CA LYS A 274 3.74 8.18 -25.67
C LYS A 274 4.72 7.10 -25.24
N LEU A 275 4.19 5.95 -24.86
CA LEU A 275 4.95 4.73 -24.59
C LEU A 275 4.94 3.87 -25.85
N SER A 276 6.11 3.55 -26.39
CA SER A 276 6.17 2.76 -27.61
C SER A 276 7.27 1.70 -27.58
N ILE A 277 6.96 0.56 -28.21
CA ILE A 277 7.92 -0.49 -28.56
C ILE A 277 7.83 -0.75 -30.07
N SER A 278 8.99 -0.90 -30.70
CA SER A 278 9.12 -1.37 -32.06
C SER A 278 9.98 -2.62 -32.08
N VAL A 279 9.50 -3.70 -32.68
CA VAL A 279 10.19 -4.99 -32.81
C VAL A 279 10.55 -5.26 -34.28
N SER A 280 11.73 -5.80 -34.52
CA SER A 280 12.19 -6.11 -35.87
C SER A 280 11.46 -7.31 -36.46
N SER A 281 10.79 -7.11 -37.61
CA SER A 281 10.16 -8.21 -38.35
C SER A 281 11.18 -9.22 -38.88
N LYS A 282 12.38 -8.73 -39.20
CA LYS A 282 13.49 -9.58 -39.61
C LYS A 282 13.94 -10.49 -38.48
N TRP A 283 14.13 -9.93 -37.26
CA TRP A 283 14.48 -10.73 -36.09
C TRP A 283 13.48 -11.87 -35.86
N ILE A 284 12.18 -11.58 -35.92
CA ILE A 284 11.15 -12.59 -35.73
C ILE A 284 11.21 -13.65 -36.83
N LYS A 285 11.31 -13.25 -38.10
CA LYS A 285 11.35 -14.18 -39.24
C LYS A 285 12.59 -15.05 -39.28
N ASP A 286 13.72 -14.55 -38.80
CA ASP A 286 14.98 -15.29 -38.74
C ASP A 286 15.02 -16.27 -37.52
N ASN A 287 14.06 -16.18 -36.56
CA ASN A 287 14.00 -16.92 -35.33
C ASN A 287 12.59 -17.44 -35.04
N LEU A 288 12.10 -18.34 -35.89
CA LEU A 288 10.74 -18.90 -35.79
C LEU A 288 10.63 -20.18 -34.94
N ASP A 289 11.73 -20.60 -34.33
CA ASP A 289 11.68 -21.71 -33.39
C ASP A 289 10.90 -21.32 -32.11
N TYR A 290 10.14 -22.25 -31.57
CA TYR A 290 9.24 -22.00 -30.44
C TYR A 290 9.94 -21.53 -29.18
N PRO A 291 11.14 -22.07 -28.79
CA PRO A 291 11.89 -21.54 -27.66
C PRO A 291 12.22 -20.06 -27.80
N THR A 292 12.72 -19.61 -28.96
CA THR A 292 13.05 -18.20 -29.19
C THR A 292 11.81 -17.33 -29.18
N LEU A 293 10.72 -17.78 -29.84
CA LEU A 293 9.45 -17.04 -29.84
C LEU A 293 8.85 -16.89 -28.42
N LEU A 294 8.99 -17.90 -27.55
CA LEU A 294 8.58 -17.84 -26.15
C LEU A 294 9.49 -16.89 -25.34
N ASN A 295 10.81 -16.98 -25.53
CA ASN A 295 11.80 -16.17 -24.84
C ASN A 295 11.71 -14.67 -25.22
N ASN A 296 11.09 -14.31 -26.35
CA ASN A 296 10.81 -12.91 -26.69
C ASN A 296 9.97 -12.20 -25.62
N PHE A 297 9.10 -12.91 -24.89
CA PHE A 297 8.37 -12.31 -23.75
C PHE A 297 9.30 -11.87 -22.62
N ILE A 298 10.45 -12.52 -22.46
CA ILE A 298 11.48 -12.15 -21.46
C ILE A 298 12.37 -11.02 -22.00
N TYR A 299 13.00 -11.24 -23.18
CA TYR A 299 14.12 -10.41 -23.63
C TYR A 299 13.70 -9.21 -24.49
N ILE A 300 12.53 -9.26 -25.14
CA ILE A 300 11.99 -8.17 -25.95
C ILE A 300 10.95 -7.36 -25.16
N TYR A 301 10.00 -8.06 -24.57
CA TYR A 301 8.84 -7.43 -23.92
C TYR A 301 9.02 -7.21 -22.41
N ASN A 302 10.11 -7.72 -21.82
CA ASN A 302 10.44 -7.55 -20.40
C ASN A 302 9.28 -7.90 -19.43
N PHE A 303 8.59 -9.03 -19.70
CA PHE A 303 7.50 -9.51 -18.83
C PHE A 303 7.99 -9.88 -17.43
N VAL A 304 9.28 -10.18 -17.32
CA VAL A 304 9.98 -10.34 -16.06
C VAL A 304 11.27 -9.50 -16.08
N ASP A 305 11.74 -9.11 -14.91
CA ASP A 305 13.02 -8.42 -14.74
C ASP A 305 14.20 -9.39 -14.66
N LEU A 306 15.42 -8.86 -14.44
CA LEU A 306 16.65 -9.65 -14.39
C LEU A 306 16.71 -10.68 -13.23
N GLU A 307 15.84 -10.56 -12.23
CA GLU A 307 15.68 -11.52 -11.14
C GLU A 307 14.42 -12.39 -11.33
N ASN A 308 13.92 -12.45 -12.56
CA ASN A 308 12.70 -13.18 -12.91
C ASN A 308 11.44 -12.76 -12.10
N ARG A 309 11.38 -11.51 -11.61
CA ARG A 309 10.18 -10.95 -10.99
C ARG A 309 9.25 -10.43 -12.08
N ILE A 310 7.95 -10.67 -11.96
CA ILE A 310 6.95 -10.13 -12.89
C ILE A 310 7.01 -8.60 -12.88
N SER A 311 7.23 -8.00 -14.06
CA SER A 311 7.45 -6.56 -14.20
C SER A 311 6.22 -5.70 -13.91
N PHE A 312 5.02 -6.29 -14.01
CA PHE A 312 3.73 -5.59 -13.97
C PHE A 312 3.10 -5.52 -12.58
N ILE A 313 3.71 -6.14 -11.56
CA ILE A 313 3.19 -6.10 -10.19
C ILE A 313 3.26 -4.69 -9.62
N SER A 314 2.35 -4.38 -8.71
CA SER A 314 2.42 -3.12 -7.98
C SER A 314 3.59 -3.11 -7.00
N LYS A 315 4.24 -1.95 -6.88
CA LYS A 315 5.37 -1.69 -5.97
C LYS A 315 5.03 -0.53 -5.03
N PRO A 316 4.22 -0.75 -3.97
CA PRO A 316 3.71 0.31 -3.12
C PRO A 316 4.78 1.19 -2.46
N ASN A 317 5.94 0.61 -2.13
CA ASN A 317 7.04 1.33 -1.50
C ASN A 317 7.81 2.26 -2.46
N GLN A 318 7.55 2.17 -3.76
CA GLN A 318 8.11 3.08 -4.77
C GLN A 318 7.19 4.28 -5.06
N MET A 319 6.02 4.35 -4.43
CA MET A 319 5.12 5.49 -4.54
C MET A 319 5.71 6.72 -3.85
N SER A 320 5.58 7.89 -4.49
CA SER A 320 5.88 9.15 -3.84
C SER A 320 4.92 9.45 -2.69
N THR A 321 5.29 10.35 -1.79
CA THR A 321 4.42 10.79 -0.69
C THR A 321 3.09 11.31 -1.18
N LEU A 322 3.11 12.14 -2.23
CA LEU A 322 1.89 12.69 -2.83
C LEU A 322 0.98 11.58 -3.38
N GLU A 323 1.54 10.61 -4.06
CA GLU A 323 0.81 9.47 -4.60
C GLU A 323 0.16 8.64 -3.49
N ARG A 324 0.87 8.39 -2.38
CA ARG A 324 0.33 7.66 -1.21
C ARG A 324 -0.86 8.35 -0.57
N VAL A 325 -0.91 9.69 -0.56
CA VAL A 325 -2.06 10.45 -0.03
C VAL A 325 -3.31 10.23 -0.86
N PHE A 326 -3.17 10.06 -2.18
CA PHE A 326 -4.30 9.86 -3.09
C PHE A 326 -4.67 8.39 -3.34
N THR A 327 -3.85 7.45 -2.88
CA THR A 327 -4.12 6.02 -3.02
C THR A 327 -4.68 5.41 -1.74
N SER A 328 -5.45 4.33 -1.87
CA SER A 328 -6.07 3.63 -0.74
C SER A 328 -5.06 2.68 -0.03
N THR A 329 -3.83 3.14 0.23
CA THR A 329 -2.75 2.30 0.79
C THR A 329 -3.05 1.80 2.20
N ASP A 330 -3.81 2.56 2.98
CA ASP A 330 -4.08 2.29 4.40
C ASP A 330 -5.32 1.42 4.64
N TYR A 331 -5.98 0.95 3.57
CA TYR A 331 -7.19 0.14 3.69
C TYR A 331 -6.89 -1.37 3.58
N LYS A 332 -7.68 -2.16 4.33
CA LYS A 332 -7.61 -3.63 4.33
C LYS A 332 -8.19 -4.20 3.04
N ASN A 333 -7.67 -5.34 2.61
CA ASN A 333 -8.22 -6.10 1.48
C ASN A 333 -8.33 -5.29 0.17
N ILE A 334 -7.47 -4.29 0.00
CA ILE A 334 -7.32 -3.53 -1.23
C ILE A 334 -5.97 -3.88 -1.85
N TYR A 335 -5.96 -4.26 -3.12
CA TYR A 335 -4.73 -4.33 -3.88
C TYR A 335 -4.30 -2.91 -4.21
N VAL A 336 -3.19 -2.48 -3.60
CA VAL A 336 -2.66 -1.13 -3.77
C VAL A 336 -2.01 -1.02 -5.12
N LYS A 337 -2.44 -0.06 -5.94
CA LYS A 337 -1.88 0.19 -7.28
C LYS A 337 -1.14 1.52 -7.28
N ASN A 338 0.10 1.53 -7.78
CA ASN A 338 0.79 2.78 -8.10
C ASN A 338 0.25 3.38 -9.41
N SER A 339 0.55 4.65 -9.68
CA SER A 339 0.05 5.40 -10.86
C SER A 339 0.39 4.70 -12.19
N PHE A 340 1.50 4.00 -12.25
CA PHE A 340 1.97 3.32 -13.47
C PHE A 340 1.43 1.91 -13.63
N PHE A 341 0.79 1.32 -12.60
CA PHE A 341 0.32 -0.05 -12.63
C PHE A 341 -0.60 -0.32 -13.84
N ASP A 342 -1.66 0.48 -13.98
CA ASP A 342 -2.61 0.28 -15.09
C ASP A 342 -1.97 0.61 -16.45
N ILE A 343 -1.03 1.55 -16.51
CA ILE A 343 -0.29 1.90 -17.74
C ILE A 343 0.54 0.72 -18.21
N TYR A 344 1.39 0.16 -17.35
CA TYR A 344 2.25 -0.97 -17.74
C TYR A 344 1.45 -2.24 -18.04
N ASN A 345 0.40 -2.53 -17.26
CA ASN A 345 -0.46 -3.68 -17.53
C ASN A 345 -1.23 -3.55 -18.86
N ASN A 346 -1.70 -2.35 -19.19
CA ASN A 346 -2.37 -2.13 -20.46
C ASN A 346 -1.38 -2.14 -21.64
N PHE A 347 -0.17 -1.62 -21.45
CA PHE A 347 0.88 -1.68 -22.46
C PHE A 347 1.26 -3.13 -22.77
N ALA A 348 1.44 -3.98 -21.76
CA ALA A 348 1.69 -5.40 -21.95
C ALA A 348 0.59 -6.11 -22.77
N ILE A 349 -0.67 -5.69 -22.60
CA ILE A 349 -1.77 -6.21 -23.46
C ILE A 349 -1.62 -5.73 -24.90
N VAL A 350 -1.22 -4.48 -25.13
CA VAL A 350 -0.95 -3.97 -26.49
C VAL A 350 0.19 -4.73 -27.15
N GLU A 351 1.25 -5.03 -26.41
CA GLU A 351 2.38 -5.87 -26.83
C GLU A 351 1.93 -7.29 -27.18
N MET A 352 1.15 -7.94 -26.29
CA MET A 352 0.57 -9.27 -26.53
C MET A 352 -0.26 -9.30 -27.80
N VAL A 353 -1.15 -8.33 -27.99
CA VAL A 353 -2.00 -8.25 -29.20
C VAL A 353 -1.14 -8.11 -30.46
N SER A 354 -0.19 -7.14 -30.45
CA SER A 354 0.66 -6.88 -31.62
C SER A 354 1.48 -8.12 -31.98
N TYR A 355 2.09 -8.77 -31.02
CA TYR A 355 2.93 -9.94 -31.24
C TYR A 355 2.12 -11.15 -31.72
N CYS A 356 1.04 -11.48 -31.02
CA CYS A 356 0.18 -12.62 -31.40
C CYS A 356 -0.43 -12.44 -32.78
N GLU A 357 -0.91 -11.24 -33.12
CA GLU A 357 -1.48 -10.97 -34.45
C GLU A 357 -0.42 -11.01 -35.54
N TYR A 358 0.78 -10.49 -35.27
CA TYR A 358 1.88 -10.57 -36.23
C TYR A 358 2.30 -12.02 -36.52
N LEU A 359 2.52 -12.83 -35.50
CA LEU A 359 2.87 -14.24 -35.66
C LEU A 359 1.79 -15.03 -36.45
N ASN A 360 0.53 -14.80 -36.09
CA ASN A 360 -0.59 -15.47 -36.76
C ASN A 360 -0.72 -15.05 -38.25
N ASN A 361 -0.67 -13.75 -38.51
CA ASN A 361 -0.97 -13.22 -39.86
C ASN A 361 0.21 -13.30 -40.83
N ASN A 362 1.46 -13.19 -40.31
CA ASN A 362 2.66 -13.08 -41.16
C ASN A 362 3.55 -14.33 -41.09
N CYS A 363 3.46 -15.13 -40.03
CA CYS A 363 4.29 -16.33 -39.83
C CYS A 363 3.46 -17.63 -39.83
N ASN A 364 2.13 -17.53 -39.79
CA ASN A 364 1.21 -18.66 -39.66
C ASN A 364 1.49 -19.50 -38.39
N ILE A 365 1.87 -18.83 -37.30
CA ILE A 365 2.15 -19.41 -35.97
C ILE A 365 1.23 -18.77 -34.95
N ARG A 366 0.54 -19.58 -34.17
CA ARG A 366 -0.28 -19.11 -33.08
C ARG A 366 0.48 -19.25 -31.76
N VAL A 367 0.41 -18.23 -30.92
CA VAL A 367 1.04 -18.29 -29.59
C VAL A 367 0.47 -19.45 -28.77
N GLU A 368 -0.81 -19.75 -28.87
CA GLU A 368 -1.42 -20.91 -28.20
C GLU A 368 -0.75 -22.24 -28.57
N GLU A 369 -0.27 -22.40 -29.82
CA GLU A 369 0.46 -23.60 -30.25
C GLU A 369 1.85 -23.68 -29.63
N ILE A 370 2.52 -22.52 -29.41
CA ILE A 370 3.79 -22.44 -28.70
C ILE A 370 3.60 -22.83 -27.23
N LEU A 371 2.54 -22.31 -26.58
CA LEU A 371 2.26 -22.63 -25.19
C LEU A 371 1.88 -24.10 -25.00
N GLN A 372 1.12 -24.67 -25.93
CA GLN A 372 0.78 -26.09 -25.90
C GLN A 372 2.01 -26.96 -26.12
N TRP A 373 2.88 -26.63 -27.11
CA TRP A 373 4.15 -27.30 -27.35
C TRP A 373 5.05 -27.33 -26.10
N PHE A 374 5.07 -26.26 -25.31
CA PHE A 374 5.83 -26.21 -24.06
C PHE A 374 5.45 -27.36 -23.12
N PHE A 375 4.15 -27.59 -22.92
CA PHE A 375 3.68 -28.65 -22.02
C PHE A 375 3.73 -30.03 -22.65
N ASP A 376 3.37 -30.16 -23.94
CA ASP A 376 3.23 -31.45 -24.61
C ASP A 376 4.55 -32.08 -25.03
N LYS A 377 5.59 -31.23 -25.26
CA LYS A 377 6.86 -31.67 -25.82
C LYS A 377 8.08 -31.21 -25.05
N TYR A 378 8.21 -29.89 -24.85
CA TYR A 378 9.42 -29.29 -24.31
C TYR A 378 9.73 -29.80 -22.91
N LEU A 379 8.75 -29.89 -22.03
CA LEU A 379 8.92 -30.39 -20.68
C LEU A 379 9.39 -31.84 -20.62
N GLU A 380 8.91 -32.71 -21.52
CA GLU A 380 9.35 -34.08 -21.60
C GLU A 380 10.77 -34.20 -22.20
N ASP A 381 11.01 -33.50 -23.32
CA ASP A 381 12.27 -33.58 -24.05
C ASP A 381 13.46 -33.04 -23.24
N GLU A 382 13.29 -31.90 -22.55
CA GLU A 382 14.37 -31.23 -21.84
C GLU A 382 14.51 -31.69 -20.38
N PHE A 383 13.41 -31.93 -19.68
CA PHE A 383 13.44 -32.22 -18.23
C PHE A 383 12.87 -33.59 -17.84
N GLY A 384 12.39 -34.37 -18.81
CA GLY A 384 11.77 -35.65 -18.55
C GLY A 384 10.43 -35.60 -17.81
N VAL A 385 9.79 -34.42 -17.78
CA VAL A 385 8.51 -34.21 -17.11
C VAL A 385 7.36 -34.62 -18.05
N LYS A 386 6.62 -35.66 -17.65
CA LYS A 386 5.58 -36.29 -18.45
C LYS A 386 4.19 -36.04 -17.92
N ASP A 387 3.21 -36.37 -18.74
CA ASP A 387 1.78 -36.45 -18.38
C ASP A 387 1.11 -35.09 -18.11
N PHE A 388 1.69 -33.95 -18.59
CA PHE A 388 0.95 -32.73 -18.65
C PHE A 388 -0.17 -32.81 -19.70
N ILE A 389 -1.39 -32.41 -19.32
CA ILE A 389 -2.54 -32.31 -20.23
C ILE A 389 -3.00 -30.86 -20.25
N VAL A 390 -2.81 -30.20 -21.39
CA VAL A 390 -3.18 -28.80 -21.62
C VAL A 390 -3.91 -28.66 -22.94
N ASN A 391 -5.05 -27.98 -22.94
CA ASN A 391 -5.87 -27.77 -24.12
C ASN A 391 -6.01 -26.27 -24.43
N MET A 392 -5.32 -25.80 -25.44
CA MET A 392 -5.43 -24.40 -25.86
C MET A 392 -6.68 -24.18 -26.73
N PRO A 393 -7.28 -22.97 -26.70
CA PRO A 393 -8.51 -22.70 -27.41
C PRO A 393 -8.34 -22.76 -28.95
N SER A 394 -9.38 -23.26 -29.60
CA SER A 394 -9.45 -23.35 -31.07
C SER A 394 -9.41 -21.95 -31.73
N PRO A 395 -8.79 -21.82 -32.91
CA PRO A 395 -8.82 -20.57 -33.71
C PRO A 395 -10.23 -20.05 -33.98
N GLN A 396 -11.20 -20.95 -34.16
CA GLN A 396 -12.58 -20.63 -34.54
C GLN A 396 -13.44 -20.21 -33.30
N SER A 397 -12.95 -20.42 -32.10
CA SER A 397 -13.69 -20.04 -30.88
C SER A 397 -13.82 -18.51 -30.74
N THR A 398 -14.96 -18.07 -30.27
CA THR A 398 -15.19 -16.68 -29.90
C THR A 398 -14.27 -16.27 -28.75
N TYR A 399 -13.98 -14.98 -28.56
CA TYR A 399 -13.15 -14.51 -27.44
C TYR A 399 -13.75 -14.89 -26.08
N LEU A 400 -15.08 -14.95 -25.95
CA LEU A 400 -15.75 -15.42 -24.75
C LEU A 400 -15.41 -16.90 -24.47
N GLU A 401 -15.48 -17.76 -25.46
CA GLU A 401 -15.12 -19.18 -25.33
C GLU A 401 -13.63 -19.36 -25.04
N LYS A 402 -12.77 -18.59 -25.73
CA LYS A 402 -11.33 -18.58 -25.48
C LYS A 402 -11.02 -18.20 -24.03
N CYS A 403 -11.66 -17.16 -23.48
CA CYS A 403 -11.48 -16.79 -22.06
C CYS A 403 -11.88 -17.91 -21.11
N ARG A 404 -13.00 -18.61 -21.38
CA ARG A 404 -13.45 -19.75 -20.55
C ARG A 404 -12.43 -20.87 -20.56
N THR A 405 -11.95 -21.24 -21.75
CA THR A 405 -10.94 -22.29 -21.90
C THR A 405 -9.66 -21.91 -21.16
N ILE A 406 -9.08 -20.73 -21.38
CA ILE A 406 -7.84 -20.33 -20.73
C ILE A 406 -7.99 -20.22 -19.20
N CYS A 407 -9.11 -19.73 -18.67
CA CYS A 407 -9.35 -19.72 -17.23
C CYS A 407 -9.33 -21.12 -16.60
N SER A 408 -9.92 -22.10 -17.29
CA SER A 408 -9.91 -23.49 -16.85
C SER A 408 -8.52 -24.11 -16.94
N GLU A 409 -7.84 -23.90 -18.08
CA GLU A 409 -6.50 -24.46 -18.32
C GLU A 409 -5.45 -23.87 -17.38
N LEU A 410 -5.50 -22.57 -17.09
CA LEU A 410 -4.57 -21.93 -16.12
C LEU A 410 -4.67 -22.59 -14.74
N GLU A 411 -5.88 -22.87 -14.27
CA GLU A 411 -6.07 -23.60 -13.01
C GLU A 411 -5.57 -25.05 -13.09
N SER A 412 -5.81 -25.71 -14.23
CA SER A 412 -5.35 -27.09 -14.48
C SER A 412 -3.83 -27.18 -14.51
N ILE A 413 -3.15 -26.28 -15.23
CA ILE A 413 -1.68 -26.19 -15.30
C ILE A 413 -1.08 -26.08 -13.89
N LEU A 414 -1.60 -25.16 -13.08
CA LEU A 414 -1.08 -24.92 -11.74
C LEU A 414 -1.29 -26.12 -10.81
N LYS A 415 -2.43 -26.82 -10.91
CA LYS A 415 -2.69 -28.05 -10.13
C LYS A 415 -1.76 -29.18 -10.57
N GLN A 416 -1.55 -29.35 -11.85
CA GLN A 416 -0.63 -30.37 -12.41
C GLN A 416 0.79 -30.09 -11.94
N TYR A 417 1.27 -28.82 -12.10
CA TYR A 417 2.58 -28.44 -11.62
C TYR A 417 2.73 -28.64 -10.10
N ASN A 418 1.74 -28.29 -9.32
CA ASN A 418 1.79 -28.44 -7.86
C ASN A 418 1.95 -29.93 -7.44
N THR A 419 1.24 -30.87 -8.10
CA THR A 419 1.42 -32.30 -7.81
C THR A 419 2.82 -32.78 -8.24
N PHE A 420 3.32 -32.32 -9.38
CA PHE A 420 4.68 -32.60 -9.83
C PHE A 420 5.74 -32.07 -8.85
N ALA A 421 5.63 -30.81 -8.40
CA ALA A 421 6.58 -30.19 -7.48
C ALA A 421 6.62 -30.91 -6.11
N GLN A 422 5.51 -31.52 -5.68
CA GLN A 422 5.42 -32.25 -4.41
C GLN A 422 5.97 -33.69 -4.49
N SER A 423 5.77 -34.39 -5.59
CA SER A 423 5.99 -35.83 -5.69
C SER A 423 6.87 -36.28 -6.85
N GLY A 424 7.26 -35.36 -7.74
CA GLY A 424 8.01 -35.66 -8.95
C GLY A 424 7.19 -36.28 -10.09
N VAL A 425 5.89 -36.44 -9.89
CA VAL A 425 4.95 -36.98 -10.90
C VAL A 425 3.63 -36.22 -10.89
N ILE A 426 2.94 -36.18 -12.05
CA ILE A 426 1.60 -35.60 -12.13
C ILE A 426 0.58 -36.67 -11.78
N ASN A 427 -0.19 -36.49 -10.72
CA ASN A 427 -1.23 -37.42 -10.30
C ASN A 427 -2.61 -36.89 -10.61
N HIS A 428 -3.15 -37.26 -11.77
CA HIS A 428 -4.45 -36.80 -12.25
C HIS A 428 -5.62 -37.24 -11.32
N SER A 429 -5.52 -38.41 -10.68
CA SER A 429 -6.55 -38.85 -9.75
C SER A 429 -6.63 -37.96 -8.50
N LEU A 430 -5.50 -37.43 -8.02
CA LEU A 430 -5.49 -36.45 -6.93
C LEU A 430 -6.10 -35.13 -7.36
N ILE A 431 -5.84 -34.72 -8.60
CA ILE A 431 -6.40 -33.48 -9.17
C ILE A 431 -7.92 -33.58 -9.27
N GLU A 432 -8.46 -34.71 -9.71
CA GLU A 432 -9.90 -34.95 -9.80
C GLU A 432 -10.64 -34.87 -8.46
N ILE A 433 -10.02 -35.35 -7.38
CA ILE A 433 -10.59 -35.27 -6.02
C ILE A 433 -10.53 -33.82 -5.48
N SER A 434 -9.61 -32.99 -5.96
CA SER A 434 -9.44 -31.62 -5.49
C SER A 434 -10.45 -30.67 -6.14
N SER A 435 -11.59 -30.46 -5.47
CA SER A 435 -12.64 -29.54 -5.94
C SER A 435 -12.40 -28.07 -5.58
N LYS A 436 -11.42 -27.76 -4.73
CA LYS A 436 -11.14 -26.38 -4.28
C LYS A 436 -10.43 -25.57 -5.37
N PRO A 437 -10.76 -24.27 -5.51
CA PRO A 437 -9.97 -23.36 -6.30
C PRO A 437 -8.50 -23.39 -5.86
N MET A 438 -7.57 -23.21 -6.81
CA MET A 438 -6.16 -23.12 -6.49
C MET A 438 -5.87 -21.81 -5.72
N ASP A 439 -5.17 -21.93 -4.61
CA ASP A 439 -4.55 -20.82 -3.91
C ASP A 439 -3.12 -20.66 -4.45
N PHE A 440 -2.84 -19.52 -5.08
CA PHE A 440 -1.54 -19.24 -5.70
C PHE A 440 -0.39 -19.33 -4.70
N SER A 441 -0.62 -18.95 -3.44
CA SER A 441 0.39 -19.00 -2.38
C SER A 441 0.75 -20.41 -1.93
N SER A 442 -0.12 -21.38 -2.22
CA SER A 442 0.05 -22.78 -1.84
C SER A 442 0.77 -23.64 -2.88
N ILE A 443 1.13 -23.09 -4.04
CA ILE A 443 1.80 -23.83 -5.12
C ILE A 443 3.26 -24.04 -4.73
N HIS A 444 3.65 -25.28 -4.60
CA HIS A 444 5.01 -25.67 -4.18
C HIS A 444 6.06 -25.28 -5.24
N SER A 445 7.25 -24.96 -4.76
CA SER A 445 8.44 -24.74 -5.59
C SER A 445 9.34 -25.97 -5.53
N LEU A 446 10.03 -26.25 -6.64
CA LEU A 446 11.15 -27.20 -6.68
C LEU A 446 12.41 -26.67 -5.96
N ILE A 447 12.43 -25.36 -5.70
CA ILE A 447 13.58 -24.66 -5.13
C ILE A 447 13.28 -24.33 -3.65
N PRO A 448 14.05 -24.89 -2.70
CA PRO A 448 13.90 -24.54 -1.29
C PRO A 448 14.38 -23.09 -1.03
N ASN A 449 13.69 -22.38 -0.16
CA ASN A 449 14.00 -20.99 0.22
C ASN A 449 14.16 -20.06 -0.99
N LYS A 450 13.28 -20.22 -1.99
CA LYS A 450 13.36 -19.50 -3.27
C LYS A 450 13.25 -18.00 -3.10
N TYR A 451 12.29 -17.53 -2.30
CA TYR A 451 12.03 -16.11 -2.09
C TYR A 451 12.40 -15.66 -0.69
N ILE A 452 12.90 -14.44 -0.60
CA ILE A 452 13.28 -13.75 0.63
C ILE A 452 12.33 -12.58 0.85
N TYR A 453 11.83 -12.42 2.09
CA TYR A 453 10.92 -11.35 2.50
C TYR A 453 11.40 -10.66 3.76
N LEU A 454 10.98 -9.40 3.93
CA LEU A 454 11.14 -8.69 5.19
C LEU A 454 10.19 -9.27 6.26
N GLU A 455 10.67 -9.34 7.50
CA GLU A 455 9.83 -9.72 8.64
C GLU A 455 8.98 -8.51 9.09
N GLU A 456 7.69 -8.52 8.76
CA GLU A 456 6.79 -7.39 9.00
C GLU A 456 6.62 -7.06 10.49
N ASN A 457 6.67 -8.08 11.36
CA ASN A 457 6.47 -7.90 12.81
C ASN A 457 7.74 -7.51 13.56
N ASN A 458 8.89 -7.40 12.89
CA ASN A 458 10.15 -7.00 13.53
C ASN A 458 10.27 -5.48 13.59
N ALA A 459 9.98 -4.89 14.75
CA ALA A 459 10.01 -3.45 14.95
C ALA A 459 11.39 -2.82 14.70
N SER A 460 12.51 -3.54 14.93
CA SER A 460 13.86 -3.05 14.64
C SER A 460 14.10 -2.98 13.15
N CYS A 461 13.68 -4.00 12.39
CA CYS A 461 13.74 -4.03 10.94
C CYS A 461 12.92 -2.87 10.36
N GLN A 462 11.64 -2.77 10.71
CA GLN A 462 10.73 -1.72 10.19
C GLN A 462 11.25 -0.31 10.50
N SER A 463 11.79 -0.10 11.70
CA SER A 463 12.42 1.16 12.07
C SER A 463 13.64 1.46 11.19
N THR A 464 14.48 0.47 10.90
CA THR A 464 15.67 0.64 10.04
C THR A 464 15.29 0.97 8.61
N LEU A 465 14.30 0.28 8.04
CA LEU A 465 13.80 0.56 6.70
C LEU A 465 13.27 1.98 6.58
N TYR A 466 12.48 2.41 7.57
CA TYR A 466 11.94 3.77 7.63
C TYR A 466 13.07 4.83 7.63
N TRP A 467 14.05 4.68 8.51
CA TRP A 467 15.12 5.68 8.63
C TRP A 467 16.10 5.70 7.46
N LEU A 468 16.37 4.55 6.82
CA LEU A 468 17.28 4.49 5.69
C LEU A 468 16.64 4.85 4.35
N PHE A 469 15.39 4.43 4.11
CA PHE A 469 14.82 4.41 2.77
C PHE A 469 13.58 5.29 2.58
N SER A 470 12.97 5.81 3.67
CA SER A 470 11.80 6.68 3.54
C SER A 470 12.19 8.11 3.22
N ASP A 471 11.43 8.72 2.32
CA ASP A 471 11.47 10.17 1.99
C ASP A 471 10.88 11.06 3.10
N GLN A 472 10.31 10.45 4.16
CA GLN A 472 9.67 11.17 5.27
C GLN A 472 10.61 11.51 6.43
N THR A 473 11.88 11.08 6.39
CA THR A 473 12.77 11.19 7.57
C THR A 473 13.54 12.50 7.60
N MET A 474 13.52 13.40 6.76
CA MET A 474 14.33 14.62 6.75
C MET A 474 15.87 14.39 6.91
N LEU A 475 16.33 13.11 6.95
CA LEU A 475 17.76 12.82 7.15
C LEU A 475 18.59 12.96 5.88
N ALA A 476 17.94 13.01 4.72
CA ALA A 476 18.58 13.36 3.46
C ALA A 476 18.71 14.88 3.24
N TYR A 477 18.04 15.69 4.06
CA TYR A 477 18.06 17.15 3.96
C TYR A 477 19.13 17.76 4.87
N LEU A 478 20.07 18.51 4.29
CA LEU A 478 21.11 19.28 5.00
C LEU A 478 20.89 20.77 4.72
N PRO A 479 20.36 21.56 5.67
CA PRO A 479 19.93 22.94 5.43
C PRO A 479 21.05 23.88 4.97
N ASN A 480 22.28 23.61 5.38
CA ASN A 480 23.44 24.47 5.14
C ASN A 480 24.32 23.99 3.96
N ARG A 481 23.83 23.00 3.20
CA ARG A 481 24.54 22.44 2.05
C ARG A 481 23.65 22.41 0.81
N GLU A 482 24.11 23.07 -0.25
CA GLU A 482 23.49 22.96 -1.57
C GLU A 482 24.03 21.73 -2.30
N PHE A 483 23.11 20.92 -2.83
CA PHE A 483 23.41 19.77 -3.67
C PHE A 483 23.02 20.05 -5.13
N ASN A 484 23.74 19.42 -6.05
CA ASN A 484 23.38 19.48 -7.47
C ASN A 484 22.07 18.77 -7.82
N ARG A 485 21.56 17.95 -6.88
CA ARG A 485 20.29 17.22 -6.97
C ARG A 485 19.73 16.99 -5.57
N GLU A 486 18.45 16.75 -5.49
CA GLU A 486 17.80 16.28 -4.26
C GLU A 486 18.02 14.77 -4.06
N TYR A 487 18.06 14.34 -2.81
CA TYR A 487 18.15 12.94 -2.39
C TYR A 487 16.88 12.55 -1.65
N ASP A 488 16.24 11.47 -2.07
CA ASP A 488 14.97 11.05 -1.50
C ASP A 488 15.11 10.42 -0.11
N CYS A 489 16.26 9.82 0.21
CA CYS A 489 16.46 9.13 1.48
C CYS A 489 17.92 9.14 1.95
N LEU A 490 18.12 8.84 3.23
CA LEU A 490 19.45 8.80 3.85
C LEU A 490 20.40 7.82 3.15
N TYR A 491 19.91 6.65 2.75
CA TYR A 491 20.74 5.67 2.02
C TYR A 491 21.33 6.27 0.75
N GLU A 492 20.50 6.91 -0.06
CA GLU A 492 20.96 7.51 -1.32
C GLU A 492 21.98 8.63 -1.09
N LEU A 493 21.75 9.48 -0.09
CA LEU A 493 22.69 10.53 0.31
C LEU A 493 24.05 9.93 0.71
N LEU A 494 24.10 8.92 1.58
CA LEU A 494 25.34 8.33 2.08
C LEU A 494 26.10 7.51 1.03
N ILE A 495 25.45 7.04 -0.03
CA ILE A 495 26.12 6.37 -1.15
C ILE A 495 26.74 7.35 -2.12
N LYS A 496 26.15 8.52 -2.29
CA LYS A 496 26.53 9.49 -3.33
C LYS A 496 27.39 10.63 -2.80
N GLU A 497 27.25 10.95 -1.52
CA GLU A 497 27.86 12.12 -0.91
C GLU A 497 28.69 11.76 0.34
N LYS A 498 29.74 12.51 0.56
CA LYS A 498 30.52 12.46 1.79
C LYS A 498 29.92 13.47 2.78
N VAL A 499 29.25 12.98 3.82
CA VAL A 499 28.49 13.79 4.80
C VAL A 499 29.11 13.67 6.17
N ASN A 500 29.27 14.81 6.87
CA ASN A 500 29.75 14.87 8.23
C ASN A 500 28.61 15.05 9.22
N ILE A 501 28.67 14.41 10.39
CA ILE A 501 27.65 14.53 11.43
C ILE A 501 27.42 15.98 11.90
N SER A 502 28.44 16.85 11.78
CA SER A 502 28.35 18.27 12.13
C SER A 502 27.47 19.08 11.17
N GLU A 503 27.16 18.55 9.99
CA GLU A 503 26.28 19.20 9.00
C GLU A 503 24.79 19.06 9.36
N TYR A 504 24.46 18.17 10.33
CA TYR A 504 23.10 17.92 10.78
C TYR A 504 22.65 18.86 11.88
N GLU A 505 21.42 19.32 11.80
CA GLU A 505 20.78 20.15 12.81
C GLU A 505 20.38 19.35 14.06
N ASP A 506 20.15 20.05 15.17
CA ASP A 506 19.85 19.46 16.47
C ASP A 506 18.70 18.47 16.48
N TYR A 507 17.65 18.70 15.68
CA TYR A 507 16.50 17.80 15.60
C TYR A 507 16.83 16.48 14.87
N GLN A 508 17.80 16.49 13.95
CA GLN A 508 18.24 15.32 13.18
C GLN A 508 19.29 14.48 13.94
N ILE A 509 20.14 15.14 14.75
CA ILE A 509 21.28 14.48 15.43
C ILE A 509 20.81 13.34 16.34
N THR A 510 19.65 13.46 16.96
CA THR A 510 19.12 12.40 17.84
C THR A 510 18.90 11.10 17.06
N ASP A 511 18.35 11.20 15.85
CA ASP A 511 18.07 10.07 14.98
C ASP A 511 19.36 9.50 14.38
N ILE A 512 20.28 10.35 13.94
CA ILE A 512 21.62 9.92 13.48
C ILE A 512 22.36 9.14 14.60
N LYS A 513 22.37 9.64 15.83
CA LYS A 513 23.00 8.93 16.96
C LYS A 513 22.31 7.60 17.27
N MET A 514 20.99 7.54 17.15
CA MET A 514 20.25 6.29 17.29
C MET A 514 20.67 5.26 16.23
N LEU A 515 20.82 5.68 14.96
CA LEU A 515 21.26 4.81 13.87
C LEU A 515 22.70 4.33 14.08
N ILE A 516 23.60 5.18 14.60
CA ILE A 516 24.97 4.78 14.96
C ILE A 516 24.94 3.75 16.09
N ASN A 517 24.17 3.98 17.17
CA ASN A 517 24.07 3.07 18.31
C ASN A 517 23.46 1.71 17.94
N LYS A 518 22.66 1.66 16.87
CA LYS A 518 22.08 0.41 16.33
C LYS A 518 22.98 -0.29 15.30
N ASN A 519 24.17 0.22 15.03
CA ASN A 519 25.08 -0.29 14.00
C ASN A 519 24.45 -0.35 12.59
N ILE A 520 23.64 0.65 12.26
CA ILE A 520 23.04 0.81 10.92
C ILE A 520 23.92 1.70 10.07
N ILE A 521 24.42 2.79 10.65
CA ILE A 521 25.45 3.66 10.10
C ILE A 521 26.62 3.75 11.09
N LYS A 522 27.76 4.22 10.62
CA LYS A 522 28.95 4.48 11.44
C LYS A 522 29.50 5.85 11.11
N ALA A 523 30.15 6.48 12.10
CA ALA A 523 30.94 7.68 11.94
C ALA A 523 32.43 7.33 12.09
N ASP A 524 33.30 7.84 11.21
CA ASP A 524 34.73 7.75 11.36
C ASP A 524 35.26 8.75 12.42
N ASP A 525 36.57 8.70 12.70
CA ASP A 525 37.24 9.57 13.67
C ASP A 525 37.10 11.08 13.35
N CYS A 526 36.86 11.41 12.08
CA CYS A 526 36.59 12.78 11.60
C CYS A 526 35.12 13.15 11.59
N GLY A 527 34.21 12.25 11.97
CA GLY A 527 32.78 12.44 12.00
C GLY A 527 32.05 12.22 10.66
N PHE A 528 32.71 11.65 9.64
CA PHE A 528 32.05 11.34 8.39
C PHE A 528 31.23 10.04 8.52
N LEU A 529 30.01 10.13 8.00
CA LEU A 529 29.02 9.06 8.07
C LEU A 529 29.15 8.10 6.89
N SER A 530 28.92 6.82 7.16
CA SER A 530 28.80 5.77 6.14
C SER A 530 27.87 4.67 6.63
N LEU A 531 27.38 3.82 5.70
CA LEU A 531 26.64 2.61 6.07
C LEU A 531 27.53 1.67 6.88
N TYR A 532 26.96 1.03 7.91
CA TYR A 532 27.71 0.08 8.73
C TYR A 532 28.08 -1.16 7.92
N ASN A 533 27.11 -1.72 7.19
CA ASN A 533 27.28 -2.82 6.24
C ASN A 533 26.55 -2.50 4.94
N LEU A 534 27.31 -2.25 3.87
CA LEU A 534 26.77 -1.89 2.56
C LEU A 534 25.95 -3.03 1.95
N MET A 535 26.40 -4.29 2.07
CA MET A 535 25.73 -5.43 1.46
C MET A 535 24.38 -5.70 2.13
N GLU A 536 24.30 -5.65 3.46
CA GLU A 536 23.02 -5.73 4.17
C GLU A 536 22.06 -4.61 3.75
N ALA A 537 22.55 -3.37 3.67
CA ALA A 537 21.74 -2.25 3.25
C ALA A 537 21.24 -2.39 1.80
N THR A 538 22.05 -2.98 0.90
CA THR A 538 21.67 -3.25 -0.48
C THR A 538 20.56 -4.31 -0.57
N VAL A 539 20.68 -5.41 0.17
CA VAL A 539 19.63 -6.43 0.25
C VAL A 539 18.33 -5.83 0.82
N LEU A 540 18.43 -5.04 1.90
CA LEU A 540 17.27 -4.39 2.50
C LEU A 540 16.60 -3.37 1.55
N LEU A 541 17.38 -2.64 0.74
CA LEU A 541 16.85 -1.72 -0.26
C LEU A 541 16.06 -2.46 -1.34
N ASP A 542 16.58 -3.58 -1.85
CA ASP A 542 15.90 -4.37 -2.86
C ASP A 542 14.59 -4.93 -2.31
N LEU A 543 14.62 -5.52 -1.11
CA LEU A 543 13.44 -6.01 -0.41
C LEU A 543 12.43 -4.88 -0.13
N TYR A 544 12.90 -3.70 0.27
CA TYR A 544 12.04 -2.54 0.51
C TYR A 544 11.34 -2.08 -0.78
N LYS A 545 12.09 -1.95 -1.88
CA LYS A 545 11.56 -1.44 -3.16
C LYS A 545 10.64 -2.44 -3.87
N ASN A 546 10.99 -3.72 -3.88
CA ASN A 546 10.31 -4.73 -4.67
C ASN A 546 9.40 -5.66 -3.84
N GLY A 547 9.51 -5.61 -2.50
CA GLY A 547 8.74 -6.44 -1.58
C GLY A 547 9.32 -7.85 -1.37
N PHE A 548 10.14 -8.34 -2.28
CA PHE A 548 10.82 -9.64 -2.21
C PHE A 548 12.08 -9.65 -3.08
N ALA A 549 12.96 -10.61 -2.80
CA ALA A 549 14.12 -10.93 -3.65
C ALA A 549 14.14 -12.43 -3.94
N SER A 550 14.77 -12.82 -5.05
CA SER A 550 14.95 -14.22 -5.40
C SER A 550 16.33 -14.72 -4.96
N ASN A 551 16.36 -15.68 -4.04
CA ASN A 551 17.60 -16.24 -3.51
C ASN A 551 18.46 -16.92 -4.57
N THR A 552 17.87 -17.36 -5.68
CA THR A 552 18.58 -18.01 -6.80
C THR A 552 19.42 -17.03 -7.61
N PHE A 553 19.02 -15.76 -7.66
CA PHE A 553 19.72 -14.72 -8.42
C PHE A 553 20.76 -13.96 -7.58
N LEU A 554 20.68 -14.03 -6.25
CA LEU A 554 21.66 -13.43 -5.34
C LEU A 554 22.90 -14.34 -5.21
N THR A 555 23.73 -14.38 -6.23
CA THR A 555 24.85 -15.33 -6.33
C THR A 555 26.16 -14.82 -5.72
N ASP A 556 26.30 -13.50 -5.53
CA ASP A 556 27.50 -12.89 -4.92
C ASP A 556 27.71 -13.35 -3.49
N HIS A 557 28.98 -13.65 -3.12
CA HIS A 557 29.32 -14.16 -1.79
C HIS A 557 29.00 -13.17 -0.67
N GLY A 558 29.26 -11.88 -0.88
CA GLY A 558 28.97 -10.82 0.11
C GLY A 558 27.47 -10.64 0.33
N LEU A 559 26.64 -10.79 -0.72
CA LEU A 559 25.17 -10.75 -0.59
C LEU A 559 24.66 -11.98 0.17
N LYS A 560 25.22 -13.17 -0.05
CA LYS A 560 24.85 -14.38 0.71
C LYS A 560 25.20 -14.27 2.20
N GLU A 561 26.35 -13.71 2.53
CA GLU A 561 26.72 -13.42 3.93
C GLU A 561 25.77 -12.40 4.55
N ALA A 562 25.41 -11.35 3.81
CA ALA A 562 24.46 -10.36 4.27
C ALA A 562 23.07 -10.96 4.52
N ILE A 563 22.59 -11.83 3.63
CA ILE A 563 21.32 -12.55 3.81
C ILE A 563 21.37 -13.42 5.08
N ALA A 564 22.44 -14.18 5.28
CA ALA A 564 22.60 -15.01 6.47
C ALA A 564 22.60 -14.17 7.77
N ALA A 565 23.32 -13.04 7.78
CA ALA A 565 23.32 -12.11 8.90
C ALA A 565 21.94 -11.47 9.18
N LEU A 566 21.20 -11.08 8.13
CA LEU A 566 19.85 -10.54 8.27
C LEU A 566 18.86 -11.61 8.77
N GLN A 567 19.03 -12.85 8.36
CA GLN A 567 18.22 -13.98 8.83
C GLN A 567 18.50 -14.29 10.32
N GLU A 568 19.77 -14.25 10.74
CA GLU A 568 20.16 -14.40 12.14
C GLU A 568 19.59 -13.27 13.03
N LYS A 569 19.51 -12.04 12.50
CA LYS A 569 18.85 -10.90 13.16
C LYS A 569 17.31 -11.06 13.23
N GLY A 570 16.72 -12.03 12.53
CA GLY A 570 15.27 -12.18 12.39
C GLY A 570 14.61 -11.04 11.63
N TRP A 571 15.33 -10.43 10.67
CA TRP A 571 14.83 -9.32 9.86
C TRP A 571 14.22 -9.78 8.54
N ILE A 572 14.59 -10.97 8.11
CA ILE A 572 14.10 -11.61 6.89
C ILE A 572 13.65 -13.04 7.17
N ASN A 573 12.73 -13.51 6.37
CA ASN A 573 12.30 -14.91 6.29
C ASN A 573 12.33 -15.39 4.83
N THR A 574 12.24 -16.71 4.63
CA THR A 574 12.27 -17.32 3.31
C THR A 574 11.05 -18.21 3.08
N GLN A 575 10.63 -18.31 1.83
CA GLN A 575 9.53 -19.17 1.43
C GLN A 575 9.86 -19.95 0.15
N SER A 576 9.26 -21.13 0.03
CA SER A 576 9.41 -22.04 -1.12
C SER A 576 8.06 -22.19 -1.82
N SER A 577 7.77 -21.30 -2.77
CA SER A 577 6.55 -21.30 -3.58
C SER A 577 6.89 -20.99 -5.04
N LEU A 578 6.06 -21.42 -5.99
CA LEU A 578 6.28 -21.13 -7.42
C LEU A 578 6.30 -19.62 -7.67
N LEU A 579 5.37 -18.92 -7.07
CA LEU A 579 5.21 -17.47 -7.18
C LEU A 579 5.54 -16.80 -5.85
N SER A 580 6.08 -15.57 -5.89
CA SER A 580 6.22 -14.75 -4.70
C SER A 580 4.86 -14.28 -4.18
N LEU A 581 4.80 -13.80 -2.91
CA LEU A 581 3.55 -13.28 -2.34
C LEU A 581 2.99 -12.11 -3.15
N GLN A 582 3.85 -11.22 -3.65
CA GLN A 582 3.46 -10.08 -4.47
C GLN A 582 2.92 -10.51 -5.85
N GLU A 583 3.49 -11.56 -6.42
CA GLU A 583 3.01 -12.16 -7.65
C GLU A 583 1.68 -12.90 -7.45
N CYS A 584 1.53 -13.62 -6.33
CA CYS A 584 0.24 -14.20 -5.93
C CYS A 584 -0.84 -13.12 -5.81
N ASP A 585 -0.52 -12.00 -5.17
CA ASP A 585 -1.42 -10.87 -5.00
C ASP A 585 -1.84 -10.26 -6.35
N TYR A 586 -0.91 -10.19 -7.30
CA TYR A 586 -1.17 -9.73 -8.66
C TYR A 586 -2.15 -10.66 -9.40
N PHE A 587 -1.95 -11.98 -9.32
CA PHE A 587 -2.89 -12.95 -9.91
C PHE A 587 -4.24 -12.92 -9.21
N ASP A 588 -4.26 -12.85 -7.87
CA ASP A 588 -5.49 -12.75 -7.10
C ASP A 588 -6.28 -11.48 -7.41
N PHE A 589 -5.61 -10.35 -7.61
CA PHE A 589 -6.27 -9.10 -8.01
C PHE A 589 -7.04 -9.24 -9.32
N TYR A 590 -6.49 -9.92 -10.31
CA TYR A 590 -7.16 -10.10 -11.60
C TYR A 590 -8.15 -11.27 -11.62
N LEU A 591 -7.81 -12.39 -10.99
CA LEU A 591 -8.54 -13.64 -11.15
C LEU A 591 -9.57 -13.90 -10.06
N ASN A 592 -9.27 -13.53 -8.81
CA ASN A 592 -10.06 -13.88 -7.63
C ASN A 592 -10.45 -12.65 -6.81
N LYS A 593 -11.74 -12.55 -6.44
CA LYS A 593 -12.20 -11.49 -5.54
C LYS A 593 -12.11 -11.85 -4.05
N SER A 594 -11.56 -13.00 -3.72
CA SER A 594 -11.51 -13.52 -2.34
C SER A 594 -10.57 -12.72 -1.43
N LYS A 595 -9.43 -12.24 -1.96
CA LYS A 595 -8.42 -11.50 -1.20
C LYS A 595 -8.62 -9.99 -1.29
N PHE A 596 -8.91 -9.48 -2.48
CA PHE A 596 -9.00 -8.05 -2.75
C PHE A 596 -10.40 -7.65 -3.20
N THR A 597 -10.99 -6.71 -2.47
CA THR A 597 -12.35 -6.23 -2.76
C THR A 597 -12.43 -5.41 -4.06
N ASN A 598 -11.32 -4.74 -4.46
CA ASN A 598 -11.17 -4.04 -5.72
C ASN A 598 -10.69 -4.95 -6.87
N GLY A 599 -10.63 -6.27 -6.68
CA GLY A 599 -10.21 -7.24 -7.69
C GLY A 599 -11.16 -7.34 -8.88
N GLN A 600 -10.62 -7.78 -10.03
CA GLN A 600 -11.33 -7.86 -11.31
C GLN A 600 -12.25 -9.09 -11.42
N ASP A 601 -11.97 -10.15 -10.66
CA ASP A 601 -12.79 -11.38 -10.56
C ASP A 601 -12.98 -12.11 -11.90
N LEU A 602 -11.98 -12.12 -12.76
CA LEU A 602 -12.09 -12.70 -14.11
C LEU A 602 -12.42 -14.19 -14.10
N ARG A 603 -11.86 -14.94 -13.13
CA ARG A 603 -12.13 -16.38 -13.00
C ARG A 603 -13.62 -16.64 -12.79
N ASN A 604 -14.24 -16.01 -11.83
CA ASN A 604 -15.66 -16.21 -11.54
C ASN A 604 -16.54 -15.68 -12.68
N THR A 605 -16.12 -14.59 -13.33
CA THR A 605 -16.81 -14.03 -14.48
C THR A 605 -16.92 -15.04 -15.62
N TYR A 606 -15.83 -15.74 -15.94
CA TYR A 606 -15.82 -16.67 -17.09
C TYR A 606 -16.23 -18.09 -16.75
N LEU A 607 -15.90 -18.63 -15.56
CA LEU A 607 -16.27 -19.99 -15.17
C LEU A 607 -17.71 -20.11 -14.69
N HIS A 608 -18.25 -19.08 -13.99
CA HIS A 608 -19.62 -19.13 -13.43
C HIS A 608 -20.63 -18.30 -14.24
N GLY A 609 -20.24 -17.69 -15.35
CA GLY A 609 -21.18 -17.06 -16.27
C GLY A 609 -21.83 -15.76 -15.77
N THR A 610 -21.17 -15.02 -14.86
CA THR A 610 -21.66 -13.75 -14.30
C THR A 610 -21.44 -12.54 -15.22
N GLN A 611 -21.35 -12.75 -16.54
CA GLN A 611 -21.11 -11.70 -17.53
C GLN A 611 -22.29 -10.73 -17.62
N ARG A 612 -22.01 -9.43 -17.70
CA ARG A 612 -23.00 -8.34 -17.68
C ARG A 612 -23.96 -8.31 -18.86
N LYS A 613 -23.55 -8.69 -20.09
CA LYS A 613 -24.41 -8.76 -21.28
C LYS A 613 -23.95 -9.86 -22.23
N ARG A 614 -24.92 -10.56 -22.81
CA ARG A 614 -24.67 -11.49 -23.92
C ARG A 614 -24.56 -10.68 -25.23
N GLY A 615 -23.41 -10.73 -25.88
CA GLY A 615 -23.28 -10.43 -27.30
C GLY A 615 -22.83 -9.03 -27.73
N THR A 616 -22.52 -8.07 -26.83
CA THR A 616 -22.10 -6.72 -27.21
C THR A 616 -20.67 -6.33 -26.83
N ASP A 617 -19.96 -7.11 -26.01
CA ASP A 617 -18.66 -6.75 -25.43
C ASP A 617 -17.50 -7.58 -26.02
N ASN A 618 -17.48 -7.78 -27.35
CA ASN A 618 -16.41 -8.55 -28.01
C ASN A 618 -15.00 -7.94 -27.72
N ASP A 619 -14.90 -6.62 -27.66
CA ASP A 619 -13.64 -5.93 -27.35
C ASP A 619 -13.18 -6.18 -25.92
N LEU A 620 -14.10 -6.17 -24.95
CA LEU A 620 -13.78 -6.50 -23.56
C LEU A 620 -13.28 -7.95 -23.42
N HIS A 621 -13.96 -8.89 -24.09
CA HIS A 621 -13.55 -10.30 -24.08
C HIS A 621 -12.21 -10.49 -24.80
N ARG A 622 -11.92 -9.71 -25.86
CA ARG A 622 -10.62 -9.70 -26.54
C ARG A 622 -9.51 -9.26 -25.61
N VAL A 623 -9.67 -8.14 -24.91
CA VAL A 623 -8.68 -7.63 -23.94
C VAL A 623 -8.45 -8.64 -22.82
N ASN A 624 -9.53 -9.18 -22.26
CA ASN A 624 -9.42 -10.17 -21.19
C ASN A 624 -8.78 -11.48 -21.65
N TYR A 625 -9.04 -11.90 -22.88
CA TYR A 625 -8.39 -13.07 -23.45
C TYR A 625 -6.86 -12.89 -23.54
N TYR A 626 -6.37 -11.77 -24.06
CA TYR A 626 -4.93 -11.53 -24.13
C TYR A 626 -4.30 -11.39 -22.73
N ARG A 627 -5.03 -10.84 -21.76
CA ARG A 627 -4.59 -10.81 -20.36
C ARG A 627 -4.46 -12.22 -19.77
N LEU A 628 -5.44 -13.06 -19.98
CA LEU A 628 -5.41 -14.45 -19.52
C LEU A 628 -4.30 -15.25 -20.21
N LEU A 629 -4.09 -15.02 -21.51
CA LEU A 629 -2.99 -15.64 -22.26
C LEU A 629 -1.63 -15.18 -21.73
N MET A 630 -1.48 -13.89 -21.41
CA MET A 630 -0.29 -13.35 -20.74
C MET A 630 -0.01 -14.06 -19.40
N PHE A 631 -1.07 -14.36 -18.62
CA PHE A 631 -0.90 -15.09 -17.36
C PHE A 631 -0.35 -16.51 -17.59
N VAL A 632 -0.80 -17.20 -18.62
CA VAL A 632 -0.23 -18.51 -18.98
C VAL A 632 1.24 -18.37 -19.34
N VAL A 633 1.62 -17.36 -20.13
CA VAL A 633 3.03 -17.06 -20.46
C VAL A 633 3.86 -16.83 -19.20
N LEU A 634 3.37 -16.01 -18.27
CA LEU A 634 4.07 -15.74 -17.00
C LEU A 634 4.25 -17.01 -16.15
N ILE A 635 3.25 -17.86 -16.08
CA ILE A 635 3.36 -19.16 -15.37
C ILE A 635 4.36 -20.08 -16.05
N ILE A 636 4.36 -20.14 -17.37
CA ILE A 636 5.36 -20.92 -18.12
C ILE A 636 6.78 -20.44 -17.82
N ILE A 637 7.01 -19.11 -17.83
CA ILE A 637 8.32 -18.53 -17.49
C ILE A 637 8.76 -18.98 -16.09
N LYS A 638 7.86 -18.95 -15.10
CA LYS A 638 8.16 -19.37 -13.72
C LYS A 638 8.44 -20.87 -13.59
N ILE A 639 7.68 -21.70 -14.29
CA ILE A 639 7.89 -23.17 -14.30
C ILE A 639 9.22 -23.50 -14.97
N ASN A 640 9.50 -22.89 -16.12
CA ASN A 640 10.73 -23.11 -16.85
C ASN A 640 11.99 -22.73 -16.05
N ASP A 641 11.94 -21.56 -15.40
CA ASP A 641 13.04 -21.08 -14.55
C ASP A 641 13.36 -22.07 -13.41
N GLU A 642 12.36 -22.64 -12.75
CA GLU A 642 12.57 -23.65 -11.70
C GLU A 642 13.17 -24.94 -12.22
N LEU A 643 12.71 -25.40 -13.37
CA LEU A 643 13.20 -26.63 -13.98
C LEU A 643 14.65 -26.44 -14.46
N CYS A 644 14.96 -25.35 -15.14
CA CYS A 644 16.34 -25.02 -15.55
C CYS A 644 17.28 -24.95 -14.35
N TYR A 645 16.89 -24.23 -13.28
CA TYR A 645 17.72 -24.10 -12.07
C TYR A 645 17.97 -25.45 -11.38
N THR A 646 16.93 -26.29 -11.29
CA THR A 646 17.07 -27.61 -10.63
C THR A 646 17.92 -28.58 -11.45
N ASP A 647 17.84 -28.51 -12.76
CA ASP A 647 18.61 -29.33 -13.66
C ASP A 647 20.11 -28.95 -13.65
N GLU A 648 20.43 -27.67 -13.75
CA GLU A 648 21.81 -27.18 -13.57
C GLU A 648 22.42 -27.58 -12.23
N LYS A 649 21.64 -27.61 -11.15
CA LYS A 649 22.15 -28.08 -9.85
C LYS A 649 22.43 -29.58 -9.80
N LYS A 650 21.62 -30.39 -10.47
CA LYS A 650 21.86 -31.82 -10.59
C LYS A 650 23.14 -32.08 -11.37
N GLU A 651 23.37 -31.38 -12.47
CA GLU A 651 24.60 -31.51 -13.25
C GLU A 651 25.85 -31.13 -12.45
N LYS A 652 25.80 -29.98 -11.73
CA LYS A 652 26.91 -29.51 -10.88
C LYS A 652 27.14 -30.39 -9.64
N GLY A 653 26.15 -31.11 -9.14
CA GLY A 653 26.24 -32.05 -8.01
C GLY A 653 26.75 -33.44 -8.40
N ASN A 654 26.68 -33.78 -9.69
CA ASN A 654 27.20 -35.03 -10.23
C ASN A 654 28.65 -34.92 -10.73
N THR A 655 29.24 -33.72 -10.74
CA THR A 655 30.66 -33.43 -11.01
C THR A 655 31.40 -33.13 -9.70
#